data_abb78e6cdcb7d8cc71475d630508e1a0
#
_entry.id   abb78e6cdcb7d8cc71475d630508e1a0
#
_cell.length_a   1.000
_cell.length_b   1.000
_cell.length_c   1.000
_cell.angle_alpha   90.00
_cell.angle_beta   90.00
_cell.angle_gamma   90.00
#
_symmetry.space_group_name_H-M   'P 1'
#
loop_
_entity.id
_entity.type
_entity.pdbx_description
1 polymer ?
#
loop_
_entity_poly.entity_id
_entity_poly.type
_entity_poly.pdbx_seq_one_letter_code
_entity_poly.pdbx_strand_id
1 'polypeptide(L)'
;MSTEQNTGITSGKHSKRPSGNSGELRALIELEGNFIIPGYQRGYRWNDQQINDFLNDIFEFYEKFKNGKENKIYFLQPVVVMENYSEETGSDEKENEPEINIVDGQQRLTTVLLLNSILLNKYVPKNIDYLFSNDVTIKNDESRRNINKNKFINYTLTINTREESDEFLKRIAKSIEPTEKECVSIDLYFLYNAYDKIRRYINNNVDKNINWIEFYGIFANQVKVLWYVIDNSDSGGEIAAFTRLNSGKIPLTNAELSRAALLNPAYYKSKDNKDDNQNLPDIETERGLISVGWDNLEYELRKPEFWGFLGFSENNQLSNFKDERYQTRIDFLLDFHFNKKSNEDNKLASFIALGEELKNAEKDKFSKKNVKQIWESIQLDLWKLQTWYDDNDLYHWIGYLFAEKQMNQALFLNFKNLEKDALKKKVKSIVKEFYPDEVKFGEYTYDTNKEECKKFLFLYNVEFVRSMKTAGKKPRYDFSAHHQKKWTIEHINAQNVEGLNTKEQWLTWLEGHLEVLTVIFPRDDLQKKEVSRKKDDRQKKNDLQHLSDRVEELMEKIKSSERFKSSELFEYSKQFKLPETKDEFLTLSECILRFFDKRTGETDAQDDDDIHELSNLALLDGSANSVLNNSIFRVKQNKIVEEMKQGNFIPPATQAVFLRLFSMEEQGHLYWTMKDRQAYQDDIKAKRKGLLGEDYGE
;
A
#
# COMPACT_ATOMS: atom_id res chain seq x y z
N MET A 1 -71.19 42.20 -18.86
CA MET A 1 -70.90 43.22 -17.84
C MET A 1 -69.76 42.67 -17.01
N SER A 2 -68.69 43.27 -17.27
CA SER A 2 -67.31 43.15 -16.73
C SER A 2 -67.27 43.54 -15.24
N THR A 3 -66.44 42.85 -14.49
CA THR A 3 -65.76 43.45 -13.33
C THR A 3 -64.39 42.79 -13.22
N GLU A 4 -63.37 43.55 -13.63
CA GLU A 4 -61.94 43.32 -13.35
C GLU A 4 -61.70 43.43 -11.86
N GLN A 5 -60.97 42.49 -11.29
CA GLN A 5 -60.29 42.66 -10.00
C GLN A 5 -58.76 42.67 -10.23
N ASN A 6 -58.27 43.83 -10.05
CA ASN A 6 -56.85 44.19 -10.09
C ASN A 6 -56.20 43.69 -8.79
N THR A 7 -55.34 42.70 -8.85
CA THR A 7 -54.46 42.32 -7.74
C THR A 7 -53.02 42.77 -8.07
N GLY A 8 -52.62 43.84 -7.40
CA GLY A 8 -51.29 44.41 -7.51
C GLY A 8 -50.20 43.42 -7.09
N ILE A 9 -49.35 43.12 -8.04
CA ILE A 9 -48.10 42.40 -7.79
C ILE A 9 -47.11 43.45 -7.31
N THR A 10 -46.78 43.43 -6.04
CA THR A 10 -45.65 44.19 -5.48
C THR A 10 -44.36 43.63 -6.06
N SER A 11 -43.67 44.41 -6.86
CA SER A 11 -42.34 44.12 -7.35
C SER A 11 -41.35 44.05 -6.17
N GLY A 12 -41.05 42.84 -5.70
CA GLY A 12 -39.92 42.63 -4.82
C GLY A 12 -38.65 42.97 -5.57
N LYS A 13 -37.87 43.89 -5.00
CA LYS A 13 -36.52 44.19 -5.46
C LYS A 13 -35.67 42.89 -5.44
N HIS A 14 -35.36 42.36 -6.61
CA HIS A 14 -34.33 41.29 -6.72
C HIS A 14 -33.00 41.91 -6.32
N SER A 15 -32.46 41.58 -5.15
CA SER A 15 -31.08 41.78 -4.80
C SER A 15 -30.21 41.00 -5.83
N LYS A 16 -29.26 41.67 -6.42
CA LYS A 16 -28.26 41.05 -7.31
C LYS A 16 -27.52 39.95 -6.51
N ARG A 17 -27.69 38.69 -6.87
CA ARG A 17 -26.89 37.59 -6.32
C ARG A 17 -25.43 37.77 -6.74
N PRO A 18 -24.46 37.76 -5.81
CA PRO A 18 -23.04 37.97 -6.14
C PRO A 18 -22.39 36.83 -6.96
N SER A 19 -22.96 35.64 -6.94
CA SER A 19 -22.31 34.40 -7.41
C SER A 19 -22.65 33.98 -8.85
N GLY A 20 -23.36 34.76 -9.65
CA GLY A 20 -23.70 34.43 -11.04
C GLY A 20 -24.79 33.36 -11.16
N ASN A 21 -25.26 33.13 -12.39
CA ASN A 21 -26.35 32.18 -12.67
C ASN A 21 -25.87 30.73 -12.61
N SER A 22 -26.71 29.82 -12.05
CA SER A 22 -26.47 28.37 -12.12
C SER A 22 -26.46 27.91 -13.58
N GLY A 23 -25.52 27.03 -13.96
CA GLY A 23 -25.37 26.51 -15.31
C GLY A 23 -24.57 27.39 -16.26
N GLU A 24 -23.77 28.33 -15.77
CA GLU A 24 -22.92 29.23 -16.54
C GLU A 24 -21.54 28.62 -16.80
N LEU A 25 -21.02 28.83 -18.03
CA LEU A 25 -19.64 28.50 -18.38
C LEU A 25 -18.71 29.60 -17.90
N ARG A 26 -17.87 29.30 -16.88
CA ARG A 26 -16.87 30.22 -16.34
C ARG A 26 -15.46 29.81 -16.74
N ALA A 27 -14.65 30.75 -17.15
CA ALA A 27 -13.22 30.56 -17.30
C ALA A 27 -12.55 30.39 -15.91
N LEU A 28 -11.40 29.73 -15.86
CA LEU A 28 -10.70 29.55 -14.58
C LEU A 28 -10.35 30.88 -13.92
N ILE A 29 -10.06 31.93 -14.71
CA ILE A 29 -9.76 33.27 -14.20
C ILE A 29 -10.99 33.99 -13.60
N GLU A 30 -12.19 33.51 -13.92
CA GLU A 30 -13.46 34.04 -13.39
C GLU A 30 -13.88 33.40 -12.07
N LEU A 31 -13.12 32.37 -11.62
CA LEU A 31 -13.32 31.72 -10.34
C LEU A 31 -12.65 32.54 -9.24
N GLU A 32 -13.42 33.12 -8.34
CA GLU A 32 -12.96 33.99 -7.25
C GLU A 32 -13.54 33.54 -5.92
N GLY A 33 -12.83 33.84 -4.84
CA GLY A 33 -13.27 33.58 -3.47
C GLY A 33 -12.67 32.34 -2.84
N ASN A 34 -13.22 31.99 -1.70
CA ASN A 34 -12.81 30.82 -0.94
C ASN A 34 -13.84 29.70 -1.09
N PHE A 35 -13.42 28.56 -1.64
CA PHE A 35 -14.25 27.38 -1.80
C PHE A 35 -13.94 26.37 -0.72
N ILE A 36 -14.98 25.85 -0.06
CA ILE A 36 -14.86 24.91 1.03
C ILE A 36 -15.01 23.51 0.51
N ILE A 37 -14.08 22.63 0.86
CA ILE A 37 -14.19 21.20 0.69
C ILE A 37 -14.77 20.62 1.98
N PRO A 38 -16.04 20.16 1.98
CA PRO A 38 -16.70 19.68 3.18
C PRO A 38 -16.06 18.41 3.74
N GLY A 39 -16.21 18.22 5.05
CA GLY A 39 -15.60 17.10 5.78
C GLY A 39 -16.04 15.71 5.33
N TYR A 40 -17.22 15.58 4.71
CA TYR A 40 -17.69 14.29 4.19
C TYR A 40 -16.99 13.87 2.88
N GLN A 41 -16.32 14.79 2.19
CA GLN A 41 -15.57 14.47 0.99
C GLN A 41 -14.20 13.88 1.34
N ARG A 42 -13.73 12.97 0.46
CA ARG A 42 -12.37 12.44 0.58
C ARG A 42 -11.34 13.52 0.34
N GLY A 43 -10.13 13.34 0.85
CA GLY A 43 -8.99 14.18 0.52
C GLY A 43 -8.58 14.04 -0.96
N TYR A 44 -7.53 14.76 -1.33
CA TYR A 44 -6.98 14.67 -2.68
C TYR A 44 -6.42 13.26 -2.96
N ARG A 45 -6.77 12.66 -4.12
CA ARG A 45 -6.47 11.25 -4.44
C ARG A 45 -6.09 10.98 -5.90
N TRP A 46 -5.93 12.01 -6.73
CA TRP A 46 -5.47 11.75 -8.08
C TRP A 46 -4.10 11.10 -8.08
N ASN A 47 -3.98 10.02 -8.85
CA ASN A 47 -2.74 9.30 -9.07
C ASN A 47 -1.96 9.88 -10.27
N ASP A 48 -0.77 9.34 -10.52
CA ASP A 48 0.12 9.75 -11.60
C ASP A 48 -0.54 9.72 -12.99
N GLN A 49 -1.41 8.72 -13.24
CA GLN A 49 -2.11 8.59 -14.52
C GLN A 49 -3.09 9.75 -14.71
N GLN A 50 -3.94 10.01 -13.72
CA GLN A 50 -4.95 11.07 -13.80
C GLN A 50 -4.32 12.46 -13.92
N ILE A 51 -3.19 12.69 -13.26
CA ILE A 51 -2.43 13.95 -13.37
C ILE A 51 -1.82 14.08 -14.77
N ASN A 52 -1.21 13.00 -15.29
CA ASN A 52 -0.65 13.00 -16.64
C ASN A 52 -1.73 13.23 -17.70
N ASP A 53 -2.88 12.55 -17.58
CA ASP A 53 -4.00 12.72 -18.53
C ASP A 53 -4.47 14.18 -18.55
N PHE A 54 -4.68 14.77 -17.34
CA PHE A 54 -5.06 16.16 -17.22
C PHE A 54 -4.02 17.10 -17.87
N LEU A 55 -2.72 16.91 -17.59
CA LEU A 55 -1.67 17.75 -18.17
C LEU A 55 -1.57 17.57 -19.67
N ASN A 56 -1.62 16.33 -20.17
CA ASN A 56 -1.57 16.04 -21.60
C ASN A 56 -2.73 16.72 -22.34
N ASP A 57 -3.94 16.64 -21.80
CA ASP A 57 -5.13 17.25 -22.39
C ASP A 57 -4.98 18.77 -22.49
N ILE A 58 -4.52 19.43 -21.40
CA ILE A 58 -4.33 20.88 -21.39
C ILE A 58 -3.21 21.31 -22.36
N PHE A 59 -2.10 20.57 -22.42
CA PHE A 59 -1.00 20.87 -23.33
C PHE A 59 -1.38 20.60 -24.79
N GLU A 60 -2.10 19.52 -25.08
CA GLU A 60 -2.62 19.22 -26.41
C GLU A 60 -3.60 20.30 -26.88
N PHE A 61 -4.49 20.75 -25.98
CA PHE A 61 -5.38 21.86 -26.26
C PHE A 61 -4.62 23.14 -26.59
N TYR A 62 -3.59 23.49 -25.80
CA TYR A 62 -2.74 24.65 -26.06
C TYR A 62 -2.10 24.59 -27.45
N GLU A 63 -1.49 23.48 -27.83
CA GLU A 63 -0.85 23.29 -29.12
C GLU A 63 -1.84 23.40 -30.28
N LYS A 64 -3.02 22.82 -30.14
CA LYS A 64 -4.09 22.89 -31.16
C LYS A 64 -4.67 24.30 -31.26
N PHE A 65 -4.89 24.97 -30.13
CA PHE A 65 -5.40 26.33 -30.08
C PHE A 65 -4.43 27.31 -30.75
N LYS A 66 -3.15 27.21 -30.46
CA LYS A 66 -2.09 28.04 -31.05
C LYS A 66 -2.01 27.86 -32.58
N ASN A 67 -2.20 26.66 -33.06
CA ASN A 67 -2.15 26.35 -34.48
C ASN A 67 -3.48 26.60 -35.22
N GLY A 68 -4.49 27.17 -34.58
CA GLY A 68 -5.79 27.47 -35.15
C GLY A 68 -6.62 26.26 -35.59
N LYS A 69 -6.30 25.08 -35.05
CA LYS A 69 -6.89 23.79 -35.43
C LYS A 69 -8.10 23.34 -34.62
N GLU A 70 -8.43 24.03 -33.53
CA GLU A 70 -9.51 23.60 -32.63
C GLU A 70 -10.39 24.72 -32.08
N ASN A 71 -11.50 24.31 -31.43
CA ASN A 71 -12.46 25.17 -30.77
C ASN A 71 -11.78 26.07 -29.72
N LYS A 72 -12.34 27.26 -29.59
CA LYS A 72 -11.81 28.33 -28.72
C LYS A 72 -11.89 28.04 -27.21
N ILE A 73 -12.41 26.90 -26.79
CA ILE A 73 -12.71 26.57 -25.39
C ILE A 73 -12.38 25.09 -25.12
N TYR A 74 -11.65 24.84 -24.01
CA TYR A 74 -11.52 23.52 -23.42
C TYR A 74 -12.47 23.39 -22.25
N PHE A 75 -13.31 22.36 -22.27
CA PHE A 75 -14.30 22.11 -21.23
C PHE A 75 -13.75 21.15 -20.16
N LEU A 76 -13.50 21.68 -18.96
CA LEU A 76 -12.91 20.93 -17.83
C LEU A 76 -13.94 20.13 -17.01
N GLN A 77 -15.13 19.89 -17.50
CA GLN A 77 -16.26 19.27 -16.81
C GLN A 77 -16.93 20.19 -15.76
N PRO A 78 -18.14 19.83 -15.26
CA PRO A 78 -18.86 20.63 -14.30
C PRO A 78 -18.16 20.74 -12.94
N VAL A 79 -18.28 21.91 -12.31
CA VAL A 79 -18.04 22.11 -10.87
C VAL A 79 -19.37 22.40 -10.22
N VAL A 80 -19.77 21.58 -9.26
CA VAL A 80 -21.05 21.69 -8.58
C VAL A 80 -20.82 22.21 -7.17
N VAL A 81 -21.55 23.27 -6.82
CA VAL A 81 -21.41 23.95 -5.53
C VAL A 81 -22.76 24.17 -4.86
N MET A 82 -22.72 24.36 -3.56
CA MET A 82 -23.84 24.81 -2.75
C MET A 82 -23.46 26.10 -2.03
N GLU A 83 -24.33 27.10 -2.10
CA GLU A 83 -24.14 28.39 -1.44
C GLU A 83 -24.91 28.41 -0.12
N ASN A 84 -24.18 28.61 0.98
CA ASN A 84 -24.75 28.72 2.32
C ASN A 84 -24.72 30.20 2.75
N TYR A 85 -25.88 30.78 2.99
CA TYR A 85 -26.01 32.15 3.52
C TYR A 85 -26.21 32.06 5.04
N SER A 86 -25.37 32.79 5.81
CA SER A 86 -25.57 32.87 7.27
C SER A 86 -26.82 33.70 7.59
N GLU A 87 -27.71 33.13 8.39
CA GLU A 87 -28.88 33.87 8.93
C GLU A 87 -28.48 34.73 10.15
N GLU A 88 -27.51 35.65 10.02
CA GLU A 88 -27.28 36.61 11.08
C GLU A 88 -28.24 37.81 10.91
N THR A 89 -29.28 37.86 11.77
CA THR A 89 -30.14 38.99 11.97
C THR A 89 -29.42 40.08 12.77
N GLY A 90 -28.61 40.88 12.09
CA GLY A 90 -27.90 42.01 12.70
C GLY A 90 -27.91 43.19 11.74
N SER A 91 -28.42 44.32 12.18
CA SER A 91 -28.64 45.57 11.51
C SER A 91 -27.36 46.30 11.10
N ASP A 92 -26.63 45.78 10.11
CA ASP A 92 -25.68 46.59 9.31
C ASP A 92 -25.60 45.95 7.93
N GLU A 93 -25.88 46.70 6.88
CA GLU A 93 -25.89 46.30 5.47
C GLU A 93 -24.46 46.00 4.96
N LYS A 94 -23.79 45.03 5.53
CA LYS A 94 -22.68 44.29 4.84
C LYS A 94 -23.32 43.10 4.17
N GLU A 95 -23.34 43.08 2.83
CA GLU A 95 -23.66 41.96 2.00
C GLU A 95 -22.84 40.75 2.51
N ASN A 96 -23.47 39.82 3.23
CA ASN A 96 -22.84 38.55 3.66
C ASN A 96 -22.58 37.74 2.40
N GLU A 97 -21.29 37.62 2.01
CA GLU A 97 -20.89 36.71 0.94
C GLU A 97 -21.21 35.27 1.38
N PRO A 98 -21.84 34.45 0.51
CA PRO A 98 -22.17 33.08 0.86
C PRO A 98 -20.93 32.21 1.02
N GLU A 99 -20.93 31.32 1.98
CA GLU A 99 -20.00 30.19 2.02
C GLU A 99 -20.26 29.25 0.85
N ILE A 100 -19.25 28.99 0.01
CA ILE A 100 -19.38 28.16 -1.20
C ILE A 100 -18.79 26.80 -0.94
N ASN A 101 -19.65 25.82 -0.69
CA ASN A 101 -19.26 24.43 -0.51
C ASN A 101 -19.15 23.70 -1.85
N ILE A 102 -18.02 23.06 -2.13
CA ILE A 102 -17.86 22.23 -3.33
C ILE A 102 -18.57 20.91 -3.10
N VAL A 103 -19.50 20.56 -3.98
CA VAL A 103 -20.20 19.26 -3.97
C VAL A 103 -19.55 18.28 -4.95
N ASP A 104 -19.10 18.75 -6.12
CA ASP A 104 -18.31 17.96 -7.09
C ASP A 104 -17.27 18.86 -7.76
N GLY A 105 -16.13 18.29 -8.11
CA GLY A 105 -15.04 18.99 -8.82
C GLY A 105 -13.82 19.33 -7.97
N GLN A 106 -13.79 18.97 -6.68
CA GLN A 106 -12.69 19.29 -5.76
C GLN A 106 -11.32 18.83 -6.29
N GLN A 107 -11.19 17.60 -6.82
CA GLN A 107 -9.93 17.07 -7.32
C GLN A 107 -9.37 17.93 -8.48
N ARG A 108 -10.24 18.34 -9.39
CA ARG A 108 -9.91 19.20 -10.53
C ARG A 108 -9.48 20.59 -10.10
N LEU A 109 -10.26 21.22 -9.23
CA LEU A 109 -9.91 22.57 -8.71
C LEU A 109 -8.61 22.52 -7.91
N THR A 110 -8.36 21.48 -7.12
CA THR A 110 -7.08 21.31 -6.42
C THR A 110 -5.93 21.18 -7.41
N THR A 111 -6.07 20.38 -8.47
CA THR A 111 -5.01 20.22 -9.49
C THR A 111 -4.77 21.52 -10.26
N VAL A 112 -5.83 22.27 -10.59
CA VAL A 112 -5.72 23.61 -11.19
C VAL A 112 -4.95 24.56 -10.28
N LEU A 113 -5.22 24.55 -8.97
CA LEU A 113 -4.53 25.38 -7.99
C LEU A 113 -3.03 25.04 -7.92
N LEU A 114 -2.70 23.74 -7.90
CA LEU A 114 -1.30 23.29 -7.92
C LEU A 114 -0.57 23.74 -9.18
N LEU A 115 -1.17 23.52 -10.36
CA LEU A 115 -0.61 23.95 -11.64
C LEU A 115 -0.46 25.48 -11.71
N ASN A 116 -1.48 26.23 -11.30
CA ASN A 116 -1.45 27.69 -11.22
C ASN A 116 -0.28 28.20 -10.37
N SER A 117 -0.11 27.64 -9.17
CA SER A 117 0.99 28.01 -8.28
C SER A 117 2.37 27.80 -8.92
N ILE A 118 2.58 26.64 -9.58
CA ILE A 118 3.86 26.35 -10.23
C ILE A 118 4.14 27.32 -11.39
N LEU A 119 3.12 27.61 -12.21
CA LEU A 119 3.24 28.53 -13.32
C LEU A 119 3.57 29.96 -12.85
N LEU A 120 2.86 30.46 -11.85
CA LEU A 120 3.08 31.78 -11.29
C LEU A 120 4.43 31.94 -10.57
N ASN A 121 4.95 30.84 -10.00
CA ASN A 121 6.25 30.89 -9.33
C ASN A 121 7.43 30.99 -10.27
N LYS A 122 7.40 30.25 -11.38
CA LYS A 122 8.60 30.06 -12.20
C LYS A 122 8.54 30.71 -13.57
N TYR A 123 7.34 30.81 -14.14
CA TYR A 123 7.23 31.08 -15.59
C TYR A 123 6.41 32.31 -15.93
N VAL A 124 5.60 32.80 -15.01
CA VAL A 124 4.72 33.94 -15.25
C VAL A 124 5.10 35.10 -14.32
N PRO A 125 5.71 36.18 -14.82
CA PRO A 125 6.10 37.33 -13.99
C PRO A 125 4.90 37.98 -13.33
N LYS A 126 5.03 38.35 -12.05
CA LYS A 126 3.95 39.00 -11.27
C LYS A 126 3.55 40.40 -11.78
N ASN A 127 4.37 41.06 -12.64
CA ASN A 127 4.16 42.39 -13.18
C ASN A 127 3.78 42.32 -14.67
N ILE A 128 2.71 41.63 -15.03
CA ILE A 128 2.29 41.48 -16.44
C ILE A 128 1.29 42.57 -16.88
N ASP A 129 1.29 43.75 -16.30
CA ASP A 129 0.46 44.86 -16.79
C ASP A 129 0.64 45.16 -18.28
N TYR A 130 1.80 44.80 -18.82
CA TYR A 130 2.19 45.05 -20.20
C TYR A 130 1.67 44.02 -21.22
N LEU A 131 1.34 42.80 -20.85
CA LEU A 131 1.06 41.71 -21.80
C LEU A 131 -0.43 41.52 -22.14
N PHE A 132 -1.32 42.05 -21.32
CA PHE A 132 -2.75 42.02 -21.60
C PHE A 132 -3.32 43.27 -22.22
N SER A 133 -2.48 44.30 -22.39
CA SER A 133 -2.86 45.60 -22.98
C SER A 133 -2.60 45.73 -24.47
N ASN A 134 -1.72 44.93 -25.07
CA ASN A 134 -1.36 45.02 -26.47
C ASN A 134 -1.41 43.69 -27.22
N ASP A 135 -2.37 43.59 -28.12
CA ASP A 135 -2.35 42.80 -29.35
C ASP A 135 -2.05 41.30 -29.30
N VAL A 136 -3.00 40.51 -28.81
CA VAL A 136 -3.40 39.38 -29.60
C VAL A 136 -4.68 39.79 -30.32
N THR A 137 -4.58 40.08 -31.61
CA THR A 137 -5.64 40.56 -32.48
C THR A 137 -6.84 39.62 -32.49
N ILE A 138 -7.78 39.88 -31.59
CA ILE A 138 -9.18 39.47 -31.75
C ILE A 138 -9.95 40.79 -31.97
N LYS A 139 -9.92 41.22 -33.23
CA LYS A 139 -10.76 42.31 -33.67
C LYS A 139 -12.21 41.81 -33.73
N ASN A 140 -13.11 42.62 -33.13
CA ASN A 140 -14.56 42.60 -33.22
C ASN A 140 -15.30 41.58 -32.36
N ASP A 141 -15.49 41.88 -31.09
CA ASP A 141 -16.69 41.47 -30.38
C ASP A 141 -17.01 42.48 -29.27
N GLU A 142 -18.14 43.18 -29.37
CA GLU A 142 -18.59 44.22 -28.41
C GLU A 142 -18.94 43.67 -27.03
N SER A 143 -19.02 42.35 -26.86
CA SER A 143 -19.26 41.67 -25.56
C SER A 143 -18.07 41.68 -24.59
N ARG A 144 -16.92 42.28 -25.02
CA ARG A 144 -15.63 42.26 -24.26
C ARG A 144 -15.35 43.50 -23.40
N ARG A 145 -16.29 44.37 -23.19
CA ARG A 145 -16.04 45.57 -22.38
C ARG A 145 -16.03 45.37 -20.85
N ASN A 146 -16.27 44.18 -20.37
CA ASN A 146 -16.12 43.78 -18.97
C ASN A 146 -15.03 42.69 -18.80
N ILE A 147 -13.81 42.91 -19.32
CA ILE A 147 -12.67 42.06 -18.98
C ILE A 147 -12.34 42.34 -17.53
N ASN A 148 -12.57 41.30 -16.71
CA ASN A 148 -12.37 41.27 -15.27
C ASN A 148 -11.04 41.89 -14.84
N LYS A 149 -11.10 42.60 -13.71
CA LYS A 149 -9.96 43.21 -13.04
C LYS A 149 -8.91 42.21 -12.55
N ASN A 150 -9.21 40.90 -12.60
CA ASN A 150 -8.31 39.87 -12.14
C ASN A 150 -7.42 39.36 -13.27
N LYS A 151 -6.12 39.56 -13.08
CA LYS A 151 -5.08 39.18 -14.04
C LYS A 151 -4.66 37.72 -13.93
N PHE A 152 -5.02 37.05 -12.84
CA PHE A 152 -4.60 35.67 -12.50
C PHE A 152 -5.76 34.88 -11.91
N ILE A 153 -5.68 33.55 -12.02
CA ILE A 153 -6.56 32.65 -11.29
C ILE A 153 -6.37 32.92 -9.79
N ASN A 154 -7.44 33.27 -9.07
CA ASN A 154 -7.37 33.82 -7.72
C ASN A 154 -8.49 33.25 -6.81
N TYR A 155 -8.63 31.94 -6.75
CA TYR A 155 -9.45 31.31 -5.74
C TYR A 155 -8.59 30.55 -4.72
N THR A 156 -9.15 30.31 -3.55
CA THR A 156 -8.54 29.48 -2.50
C THR A 156 -9.43 28.28 -2.19
N LEU A 157 -8.81 27.24 -1.67
CA LEU A 157 -9.52 26.04 -1.18
C LEU A 157 -9.27 25.91 0.31
N THR A 158 -10.34 25.68 1.08
CA THR A 158 -10.28 25.42 2.52
C THR A 158 -10.82 24.03 2.81
N ILE A 159 -10.15 23.29 3.68
CA ILE A 159 -10.54 21.94 4.12
C ILE A 159 -10.80 21.96 5.61
N ASN A 160 -12.06 22.06 6.02
CA ASN A 160 -12.44 22.32 7.42
C ASN A 160 -12.02 21.19 8.40
N THR A 161 -11.80 19.98 7.94
CA THR A 161 -11.54 18.80 8.81
C THR A 161 -10.11 18.27 8.75
N ARG A 162 -9.23 18.89 7.94
CA ARG A 162 -7.84 18.44 7.72
C ARG A 162 -6.91 19.64 7.71
N GLU A 163 -6.56 20.09 8.91
CA GLU A 163 -5.77 21.31 9.13
C GLU A 163 -4.44 21.31 8.36
N GLU A 164 -3.70 20.20 8.39
CA GLU A 164 -2.43 20.08 7.68
C GLU A 164 -2.58 20.20 6.15
N SER A 165 -3.63 19.64 5.59
CA SER A 165 -3.94 19.75 4.15
C SER A 165 -4.42 21.14 3.78
N ASP A 166 -5.16 21.79 4.66
CA ASP A 166 -5.60 23.17 4.51
C ASP A 166 -4.41 24.14 4.53
N GLU A 167 -3.51 23.98 5.50
CA GLU A 167 -2.27 24.77 5.56
C GLU A 167 -1.39 24.55 4.31
N PHE A 168 -1.29 23.29 3.83
CA PHE A 168 -0.56 23.00 2.61
C PHE A 168 -1.15 23.78 1.42
N LEU A 169 -2.46 23.74 1.20
CA LEU A 169 -3.12 24.45 0.10
C LEU A 169 -3.01 25.97 0.25
N LYS A 170 -3.10 26.52 1.45
CA LYS A 170 -2.87 27.95 1.73
C LYS A 170 -1.44 28.38 1.39
N ARG A 171 -0.45 27.53 1.66
CA ARG A 171 0.96 27.78 1.28
C ARG A 171 1.15 27.72 -0.23
N ILE A 172 0.56 26.72 -0.89
CA ILE A 172 0.56 26.61 -2.35
C ILE A 172 -0.07 27.85 -3.00
N ALA A 173 -1.21 28.32 -2.50
CA ALA A 173 -1.86 29.53 -3.00
C ALA A 173 -0.96 30.79 -2.85
N LYS A 174 -0.09 30.82 -1.83
CA LYS A 174 0.95 31.87 -1.65
C LYS A 174 2.22 31.59 -2.45
N SER A 175 2.21 30.57 -3.31
CA SER A 175 3.36 30.16 -4.12
C SER A 175 4.58 29.70 -3.30
N ILE A 176 4.38 29.10 -2.13
CA ILE A 176 5.44 28.51 -1.31
C ILE A 176 5.62 27.05 -1.73
N GLU A 177 6.83 26.68 -2.17
CA GLU A 177 7.13 25.32 -2.60
C GLU A 177 7.09 24.32 -1.42
N PRO A 178 6.37 23.20 -1.54
CA PRO A 178 6.34 22.16 -0.51
C PRO A 178 7.60 21.29 -0.56
N THR A 179 7.91 20.63 0.56
CA THR A 179 9.02 19.68 0.67
C THR A 179 8.51 18.27 0.96
N GLU A 180 9.27 17.25 0.55
CA GLU A 180 8.93 15.84 0.78
C GLU A 180 8.80 15.50 2.27
N LYS A 181 9.55 16.17 3.13
CA LYS A 181 9.51 15.97 4.58
C LYS A 181 8.17 16.32 5.23
N GLU A 182 7.33 17.04 4.52
CA GLU A 182 5.99 17.43 4.98
C GLU A 182 4.92 16.37 4.74
N CYS A 183 5.27 15.26 4.07
CA CYS A 183 4.36 14.15 3.76
C CYS A 183 4.06 13.27 4.98
N VAL A 184 3.57 13.87 6.07
CA VAL A 184 3.26 13.17 7.33
C VAL A 184 1.87 12.52 7.33
N SER A 185 1.01 12.89 6.39
CA SER A 185 -0.31 12.28 6.19
C SER A 185 -0.50 11.82 4.76
N ILE A 186 -1.53 11.01 4.53
CA ILE A 186 -1.82 10.50 3.17
C ILE A 186 -2.28 11.61 2.24
N ASP A 187 -3.04 12.56 2.75
CA ASP A 187 -3.54 13.66 1.94
C ASP A 187 -2.36 14.53 1.49
N LEU A 188 -1.42 14.80 2.41
CA LEU A 188 -0.18 15.49 2.09
C LEU A 188 0.70 14.70 1.12
N TYR A 189 0.76 13.39 1.24
CA TYR A 189 1.45 12.53 0.29
C TYR A 189 0.90 12.69 -1.13
N PHE A 190 -0.42 12.60 -1.33
CA PHE A 190 -1.02 12.78 -2.64
C PHE A 190 -0.91 14.20 -3.16
N LEU A 191 -1.07 15.21 -2.30
CA LEU A 191 -0.92 16.62 -2.67
C LEU A 191 0.53 16.93 -3.10
N TYR A 192 1.51 16.45 -2.33
CA TYR A 192 2.92 16.63 -2.67
C TYR A 192 3.30 15.90 -3.96
N ASN A 193 2.89 14.64 -4.11
CA ASN A 193 3.15 13.88 -5.33
C ASN A 193 2.54 14.55 -6.56
N ALA A 194 1.32 15.07 -6.44
CA ALA A 194 0.71 15.82 -7.53
C ALA A 194 1.50 17.07 -7.87
N TYR A 195 1.90 17.84 -6.85
CA TYR A 195 2.73 19.04 -7.05
C TYR A 195 4.06 18.69 -7.73
N ASP A 196 4.79 17.69 -7.21
CA ASP A 196 6.08 17.29 -7.76
C ASP A 196 5.94 16.70 -9.18
N LYS A 197 4.88 15.94 -9.44
CA LYS A 197 4.58 15.40 -10.77
C LYS A 197 4.30 16.51 -11.79
N ILE A 198 3.46 17.49 -11.45
CA ILE A 198 3.18 18.65 -12.29
C ILE A 198 4.47 19.42 -12.54
N ARG A 199 5.27 19.68 -11.49
CA ARG A 199 6.56 20.38 -11.60
C ARG A 199 7.52 19.65 -12.53
N ARG A 200 7.68 18.34 -12.40
CA ARG A 200 8.53 17.53 -13.29
C ARG A 200 8.02 17.53 -14.72
N TYR A 201 6.71 17.41 -14.90
CA TYR A 201 6.11 17.44 -16.24
C TYR A 201 6.40 18.77 -16.95
N ILE A 202 6.23 19.90 -16.27
CA ILE A 202 6.55 21.21 -16.81
C ILE A 202 8.04 21.35 -17.12
N ASN A 203 8.93 20.95 -16.20
CA ASN A 203 10.38 21.02 -16.40
C ASN A 203 10.82 20.19 -17.61
N ASN A 204 10.26 18.99 -17.83
CA ASN A 204 10.57 18.14 -18.97
C ASN A 204 10.07 18.69 -20.31
N ASN A 205 9.17 19.68 -20.28
CA ASN A 205 8.65 20.32 -21.47
C ASN A 205 9.24 21.71 -21.72
N VAL A 206 10.18 22.17 -20.87
CA VAL A 206 10.84 23.50 -21.03
C VAL A 206 11.57 23.60 -22.34
N ASP A 207 12.18 22.53 -22.82
CA ASP A 207 12.96 22.51 -24.08
C ASP A 207 12.08 22.52 -25.35
N LYS A 208 10.76 22.43 -25.22
CA LYS A 208 9.80 22.41 -26.35
C LYS A 208 9.43 23.82 -26.89
N ASN A 209 10.19 24.88 -26.58
CA ASN A 209 9.90 26.27 -26.98
C ASN A 209 8.46 26.73 -26.67
N ILE A 210 7.94 26.35 -25.49
CA ILE A 210 6.63 26.77 -25.04
C ILE A 210 6.72 28.21 -24.52
N ASN A 211 5.88 29.09 -25.03
CA ASN A 211 5.67 30.40 -24.45
C ASN A 211 4.76 30.26 -23.21
N TRP A 212 5.34 30.20 -22.03
CA TRP A 212 4.61 29.96 -20.78
C TRP A 212 3.61 31.03 -20.41
N ILE A 213 3.87 32.26 -20.86
CA ILE A 213 2.94 33.39 -20.64
C ILE A 213 1.70 33.22 -21.52
N GLU A 214 1.90 32.88 -22.79
CA GLU A 214 0.81 32.56 -23.71
C GLU A 214 0.03 31.35 -23.26
N PHE A 215 0.76 30.28 -22.83
CA PHE A 215 0.16 29.08 -22.24
C PHE A 215 -0.74 29.43 -21.06
N TYR A 216 -0.23 30.25 -20.12
CA TYR A 216 -1.00 30.68 -18.96
C TYR A 216 -2.24 31.48 -19.36
N GLY A 217 -2.11 32.38 -20.30
CA GLY A 217 -3.22 33.19 -20.84
C GLY A 217 -4.33 32.29 -21.43
N ILE A 218 -3.96 31.27 -22.21
CA ILE A 218 -4.90 30.29 -22.78
C ILE A 218 -5.50 29.43 -21.67
N PHE A 219 -4.69 28.90 -20.77
CA PHE A 219 -5.12 28.10 -19.63
C PHE A 219 -6.13 28.85 -18.75
N ALA A 220 -5.85 30.09 -18.38
CA ALA A 220 -6.70 30.88 -17.50
C ALA A 220 -8.03 31.31 -18.16
N ASN A 221 -8.02 31.63 -19.47
CA ASN A 221 -9.19 32.23 -20.14
C ASN A 221 -9.97 31.25 -21.01
N GLN A 222 -9.35 30.22 -21.57
CA GLN A 222 -9.98 29.29 -22.53
C GLN A 222 -10.34 27.94 -21.90
N VAL A 223 -9.73 27.57 -20.77
CA VAL A 223 -10.18 26.42 -19.98
C VAL A 223 -11.36 26.87 -19.13
N LYS A 224 -12.52 26.22 -19.33
CA LYS A 224 -13.77 26.58 -18.70
C LYS A 224 -14.41 25.43 -17.95
N VAL A 225 -15.10 25.77 -16.86
CA VAL A 225 -15.95 24.86 -16.09
C VAL A 225 -17.42 25.26 -16.26
N LEU A 226 -18.32 24.29 -16.22
CA LEU A 226 -19.73 24.57 -16.02
C LEU A 226 -19.97 24.75 -14.53
N TRP A 227 -20.24 25.99 -14.13
CA TRP A 227 -20.54 26.32 -12.73
C TRP A 227 -21.99 26.03 -12.44
N TYR A 228 -22.25 25.06 -11.57
CA TYR A 228 -23.60 24.64 -11.24
C TYR A 228 -23.88 24.82 -9.75
N VAL A 229 -24.81 25.69 -9.41
CA VAL A 229 -25.22 25.95 -8.03
C VAL A 229 -26.46 25.10 -7.72
N ILE A 230 -26.39 24.29 -6.66
CA ILE A 230 -27.53 23.53 -6.14
C ILE A 230 -28.24 24.38 -5.09
N ASP A 231 -29.58 24.43 -5.17
CA ASP A 231 -30.40 25.13 -4.20
C ASP A 231 -30.51 24.34 -2.90
N ASN A 232 -30.36 25.01 -1.75
CA ASN A 232 -30.49 24.40 -0.42
C ASN A 232 -31.92 23.89 -0.13
N SER A 233 -32.89 24.27 -0.94
CA SER A 233 -34.28 23.79 -0.83
C SER A 233 -34.52 22.37 -1.34
N ASP A 234 -33.55 21.79 -2.04
CA ASP A 234 -33.64 20.40 -2.52
C ASP A 234 -33.71 19.41 -1.36
N SER A 235 -34.75 18.59 -1.36
CA SER A 235 -35.04 17.60 -0.32
C SER A 235 -33.89 16.63 -0.10
N GLY A 236 -33.12 16.82 0.98
CA GLY A 236 -32.04 15.94 1.39
C GLY A 236 -30.68 16.63 1.57
N GLY A 237 -30.56 17.93 1.27
CA GLY A 237 -29.35 18.73 1.53
C GLY A 237 -28.13 18.32 0.71
N GLU A 238 -26.99 18.90 1.08
CA GLU A 238 -25.69 18.81 0.39
C GLU A 238 -25.20 17.37 0.19
N ILE A 239 -25.32 16.50 1.22
CA ILE A 239 -24.85 15.12 1.16
C ILE A 239 -25.72 14.26 0.22
N ALA A 240 -27.03 14.50 0.19
CA ALA A 240 -27.91 13.80 -0.75
C ALA A 240 -27.63 14.21 -2.20
N ALA A 241 -27.34 15.49 -2.45
CA ALA A 241 -26.90 15.97 -3.75
C ALA A 241 -25.56 15.36 -4.16
N PHE A 242 -24.58 15.32 -3.25
CA PHE A 242 -23.30 14.65 -3.46
C PHE A 242 -23.48 13.17 -3.83
N THR A 243 -24.30 12.44 -3.09
CA THR A 243 -24.57 11.02 -3.35
C THR A 243 -25.24 10.81 -4.70
N ARG A 244 -26.25 11.64 -5.06
CA ARG A 244 -26.95 11.55 -6.37
C ARG A 244 -26.05 11.85 -7.54
N LEU A 245 -25.21 12.88 -7.45
CA LEU A 245 -24.27 13.26 -8.51
C LEU A 245 -23.19 12.21 -8.78
N ASN A 246 -22.79 11.47 -7.75
CA ASN A 246 -21.77 10.45 -7.87
C ASN A 246 -22.33 9.06 -8.22
N SER A 247 -23.64 8.84 -8.11
CA SER A 247 -24.28 7.53 -8.41
C SER A 247 -24.15 7.07 -9.87
N GLY A 248 -23.80 7.96 -10.80
CA GLY A 248 -23.62 7.64 -12.24
C GLY A 248 -22.18 7.76 -12.75
N LYS A 249 -21.21 8.09 -11.88
CA LYS A 249 -19.78 8.22 -12.24
C LYS A 249 -18.99 7.04 -11.69
N ILE A 250 -17.69 7.22 -11.42
CA ILE A 250 -16.91 6.22 -10.70
C ILE A 250 -17.63 5.96 -9.37
N PRO A 251 -18.09 4.72 -9.11
CA PRO A 251 -18.91 4.45 -7.93
C PRO A 251 -18.13 4.83 -6.67
N LEU A 252 -18.81 5.52 -5.76
CA LEU A 252 -18.27 5.78 -4.43
C LEU A 252 -18.04 4.45 -3.72
N THR A 253 -16.96 4.38 -2.96
CA THR A 253 -16.63 3.23 -2.14
C THR A 253 -17.62 3.07 -0.97
N ASN A 254 -17.69 1.89 -0.37
CA ASN A 254 -18.40 1.67 0.89
C ASN A 254 -17.99 2.71 1.95
N ALA A 255 -16.69 2.98 2.06
CA ALA A 255 -16.14 3.92 3.03
C ALA A 255 -16.64 5.35 2.79
N GLU A 256 -16.64 5.83 1.56
CA GLU A 256 -17.10 7.19 1.22
C GLU A 256 -18.59 7.37 1.49
N LEU A 257 -19.40 6.39 1.10
CA LEU A 257 -20.84 6.40 1.36
C LEU A 257 -21.17 6.27 2.85
N SER A 258 -20.45 5.41 3.57
CA SER A 258 -20.62 5.22 5.01
C SER A 258 -20.25 6.48 5.80
N ARG A 259 -19.16 7.16 5.42
CA ARG A 259 -18.79 8.45 5.98
C ARG A 259 -19.89 9.49 5.76
N ALA A 260 -20.39 9.61 4.52
CA ALA A 260 -21.46 10.54 4.19
C ALA A 260 -22.74 10.25 4.99
N ALA A 261 -23.09 8.97 5.15
CA ALA A 261 -24.26 8.57 5.95
C ALA A 261 -24.11 8.94 7.43
N LEU A 262 -22.97 8.63 8.06
CA LEU A 262 -22.69 8.98 9.46
C LEU A 262 -22.70 10.48 9.71
N LEU A 263 -22.32 11.30 8.73
CA LEU A 263 -22.29 12.76 8.83
C LEU A 263 -23.60 13.42 8.36
N ASN A 264 -24.61 12.64 7.96
CA ASN A 264 -25.88 13.20 7.48
C ASN A 264 -26.70 13.81 8.64
N PRO A 265 -26.98 15.14 8.61
CA PRO A 265 -27.75 15.82 9.66
C PRO A 265 -29.12 15.20 9.92
N ALA A 266 -29.72 14.55 8.92
CA ALA A 266 -31.04 13.95 9.05
C ALA A 266 -31.13 12.90 10.16
N TYR A 267 -30.04 12.18 10.46
CA TYR A 267 -30.02 11.16 11.51
C TYR A 267 -29.82 11.71 12.93
N TYR A 268 -29.52 13.01 13.07
CA TYR A 268 -29.32 13.68 14.37
C TYR A 268 -30.59 14.42 14.85
N LYS A 269 -31.57 14.64 14.00
CA LYS A 269 -32.80 15.38 14.36
C LYS A 269 -33.73 14.52 15.20
N SER A 270 -34.08 15.00 16.39
CA SER A 270 -35.17 14.42 17.19
C SER A 270 -36.53 14.91 16.67
N LYS A 271 -37.45 13.99 16.35
CA LYS A 271 -38.80 14.33 15.85
C LYS A 271 -39.69 15.04 16.87
N ASP A 272 -39.31 15.09 18.13
CA ASP A 272 -40.16 15.57 19.23
C ASP A 272 -39.80 17.00 19.72
N ASN A 273 -38.73 17.61 19.26
CA ASN A 273 -38.34 18.96 19.70
C ASN A 273 -38.78 20.01 18.68
N LYS A 274 -39.80 20.80 19.05
CA LYS A 274 -40.22 21.99 18.29
C LYS A 274 -39.24 23.16 18.41
N ASP A 275 -38.22 23.06 19.26
CA ASP A 275 -37.14 24.05 19.44
C ASP A 275 -35.80 23.53 18.87
N ASP A 276 -35.73 23.38 17.54
CA ASP A 276 -34.55 22.85 16.83
C ASP A 276 -33.30 23.72 16.99
N ASN A 277 -33.42 25.00 17.40
CA ASN A 277 -32.31 25.95 17.45
C ASN A 277 -31.39 25.83 18.67
N GLN A 278 -31.79 25.12 19.73
CA GLN A 278 -30.90 24.99 20.93
C GLN A 278 -29.91 23.84 20.87
N ASN A 279 -30.07 22.89 19.97
CA ASN A 279 -29.20 21.69 19.87
C ASN A 279 -28.24 21.70 18.65
N LEU A 280 -28.27 22.73 17.81
CA LEU A 280 -27.43 22.81 16.62
C LEU A 280 -25.91 22.75 16.93
N PRO A 281 -25.36 23.45 17.94
CA PRO A 281 -23.94 23.40 18.25
C PRO A 281 -23.44 22.01 18.66
N ASP A 282 -24.27 21.24 19.37
CA ASP A 282 -23.94 19.88 19.83
C ASP A 282 -23.88 18.88 18.65
N ILE A 283 -24.81 19.00 17.70
CA ILE A 283 -24.86 18.16 16.50
C ILE A 283 -23.63 18.41 15.62
N GLU A 284 -23.25 19.66 15.42
CA GLU A 284 -22.06 20.01 14.62
C GLU A 284 -20.78 19.52 15.26
N THR A 285 -20.69 19.64 16.59
CA THR A 285 -19.57 19.11 17.37
C THR A 285 -19.48 17.58 17.23
N GLU A 286 -20.59 16.85 17.36
CA GLU A 286 -20.59 15.39 17.20
C GLU A 286 -20.17 14.98 15.78
N ARG A 287 -20.69 15.65 14.75
CA ARG A 287 -20.29 15.40 13.36
C ARG A 287 -18.81 15.68 13.13
N GLY A 288 -18.29 16.77 13.69
CA GLY A 288 -16.87 17.10 13.67
C GLY A 288 -16.02 16.01 14.31
N LEU A 289 -16.40 15.52 15.48
CA LEU A 289 -15.70 14.42 16.17
C LEU A 289 -15.72 13.12 15.36
N ILE A 290 -16.84 12.78 14.71
CA ILE A 290 -16.92 11.61 13.83
C ILE A 290 -16.00 11.79 12.61
N SER A 291 -15.98 12.99 12.01
CA SER A 291 -15.12 13.27 10.85
C SER A 291 -13.63 13.13 11.19
N VAL A 292 -13.17 13.73 12.29
CA VAL A 292 -11.80 13.60 12.78
C VAL A 292 -11.49 12.14 13.17
N GLY A 293 -12.43 11.49 13.86
CA GLY A 293 -12.29 10.07 14.21
C GLY A 293 -12.13 9.17 12.99
N TRP A 294 -12.86 9.45 11.91
CA TRP A 294 -12.74 8.73 10.65
C TRP A 294 -11.33 8.88 10.03
N ASP A 295 -10.83 10.10 9.97
CA ASP A 295 -9.49 10.37 9.44
C ASP A 295 -8.40 9.66 10.27
N ASN A 296 -8.58 9.59 11.60
CA ASN A 296 -7.71 8.82 12.49
C ASN A 296 -7.79 7.30 12.23
N LEU A 297 -8.98 6.75 11.96
CA LEU A 297 -9.12 5.34 11.57
C LEU A 297 -8.37 5.06 10.27
N GLU A 298 -8.51 5.92 9.26
CA GLU A 298 -7.77 5.80 8.01
C GLU A 298 -6.26 5.82 8.24
N TYR A 299 -5.78 6.73 9.06
CA TYR A 299 -4.37 6.86 9.39
C TYR A 299 -3.81 5.60 10.07
N GLU A 300 -4.50 5.06 11.07
CA GLU A 300 -4.06 3.86 11.78
C GLU A 300 -4.02 2.62 10.88
N LEU A 301 -5.04 2.42 10.06
CA LEU A 301 -5.10 1.30 9.12
C LEU A 301 -4.02 1.37 8.02
N ARG A 302 -3.40 2.53 7.81
CA ARG A 302 -2.36 2.73 6.78
C ARG A 302 -0.97 2.38 7.23
N LYS A 303 -0.73 2.21 8.53
CA LYS A 303 0.57 1.76 9.02
C LYS A 303 0.90 0.41 8.41
N PRO A 304 2.03 0.29 7.68
CA PRO A 304 2.37 -0.94 6.96
C PRO A 304 2.39 -2.17 7.85
N GLU A 305 2.96 -2.00 9.05
CA GLU A 305 3.11 -3.07 10.02
C GLU A 305 1.75 -3.52 10.58
N PHE A 306 0.84 -2.56 10.80
CA PHE A 306 -0.51 -2.87 11.28
C PHE A 306 -1.36 -3.54 10.17
N TRP A 307 -1.23 -3.04 8.94
CA TRP A 307 -1.90 -3.65 7.79
C TRP A 307 -1.39 -5.06 7.50
N GLY A 308 -0.07 -5.27 7.62
CA GLY A 308 0.56 -6.60 7.55
C GLY A 308 0.05 -7.55 8.64
N PHE A 309 -0.08 -7.07 9.88
CA PHE A 309 -0.68 -7.86 10.97
C PHE A 309 -2.12 -8.32 10.66
N LEU A 310 -2.90 -7.51 9.96
CA LEU A 310 -4.26 -7.85 9.51
C LEU A 310 -4.30 -8.79 8.28
N GLY A 311 -3.16 -9.25 7.79
CA GLY A 311 -3.06 -10.25 6.73
C GLY A 311 -3.00 -9.67 5.30
N PHE A 312 -2.60 -8.40 5.14
CA PHE A 312 -2.56 -7.74 3.84
C PHE A 312 -1.17 -7.26 3.44
N SER A 313 -0.91 -7.17 2.14
CA SER A 313 0.30 -6.58 1.57
C SER A 313 0.09 -5.12 1.18
N GLU A 314 1.15 -4.30 1.26
CA GLU A 314 1.12 -2.93 0.74
C GLU A 314 1.11 -2.85 -0.79
N ASN A 315 1.79 -3.80 -1.43
CA ASN A 315 1.93 -3.85 -2.88
C ASN A 315 0.93 -4.84 -3.48
N ASN A 316 -0.29 -4.37 -3.74
CA ASN A 316 -1.30 -5.13 -4.50
C ASN A 316 -0.83 -5.57 -5.91
N GLN A 317 0.34 -5.09 -6.38
CA GLN A 317 0.89 -5.42 -7.70
C GLN A 317 1.70 -6.73 -7.73
N LEU A 318 2.17 -7.25 -6.59
CA LEU A 318 3.02 -8.45 -6.51
C LEU A 318 2.32 -9.68 -5.93
N SER A 319 1.21 -9.51 -5.23
CA SER A 319 0.43 -10.66 -4.79
C SER A 319 -0.46 -11.12 -5.92
N ASN A 320 -0.37 -12.42 -6.31
CA ASN A 320 -1.40 -13.09 -7.09
C ASN A 320 -2.77 -13.14 -6.36
N PHE A 321 -2.86 -12.51 -5.21
CA PHE A 321 -4.05 -12.14 -4.49
C PHE A 321 -4.35 -10.67 -4.83
N LYS A 322 -4.95 -10.45 -5.98
CA LYS A 322 -5.72 -9.25 -6.23
C LYS A 322 -6.89 -9.23 -5.24
N ASP A 323 -6.63 -8.76 -4.03
CA ASP A 323 -7.71 -8.35 -3.15
C ASP A 323 -8.19 -6.98 -3.63
N GLU A 324 -8.72 -6.95 -4.85
CA GLU A 324 -9.42 -5.81 -5.46
C GLU A 324 -10.67 -5.44 -4.64
N ARG A 325 -10.99 -6.21 -3.59
CA ARG A 325 -12.16 -6.02 -2.73
C ARG A 325 -12.16 -4.70 -1.98
N TYR A 326 -10.98 -4.25 -1.55
CA TYR A 326 -10.88 -3.07 -0.71
C TYR A 326 -10.23 -1.91 -1.45
N GLN A 327 -11.05 -1.02 -1.99
CA GLN A 327 -10.57 0.23 -2.59
C GLN A 327 -9.96 1.15 -1.52
N THR A 328 -10.46 1.07 -0.29
CA THR A 328 -9.90 1.74 0.88
C THR A 328 -9.71 0.73 2.02
N ARG A 329 -8.76 0.96 2.91
CA ARG A 329 -8.52 0.06 4.05
C ARG A 329 -9.65 0.09 5.08
N ILE A 330 -10.42 1.17 5.13
CA ILE A 330 -11.64 1.26 5.95
C ILE A 330 -12.73 0.30 5.46
N ASP A 331 -12.82 0.02 4.18
CA ASP A 331 -13.78 -0.96 3.66
C ASP A 331 -13.62 -2.33 4.34
N PHE A 332 -12.37 -2.73 4.62
CA PHE A 332 -12.10 -3.93 5.41
C PHE A 332 -12.70 -3.85 6.82
N LEU A 333 -12.49 -2.72 7.53
CA LEU A 333 -13.02 -2.55 8.88
C LEU A 333 -14.54 -2.58 8.90
N LEU A 334 -15.19 -1.95 7.92
CA LEU A 334 -16.64 -1.95 7.79
C LEU A 334 -17.19 -3.35 7.49
N ASP A 335 -16.59 -4.06 6.52
CA ASP A 335 -16.95 -5.45 6.21
C ASP A 335 -16.78 -6.36 7.43
N PHE A 336 -15.71 -6.15 8.17
CA PHE A 336 -15.40 -6.89 9.39
C PHE A 336 -16.39 -6.57 10.52
N HIS A 337 -16.76 -5.29 10.70
CA HIS A 337 -17.72 -4.85 11.70
C HIS A 337 -19.13 -5.40 11.44
N PHE A 338 -19.61 -5.24 10.21
CA PHE A 338 -20.99 -5.61 9.83
C PHE A 338 -21.15 -7.09 9.44
N ASN A 339 -20.09 -7.89 9.48
CA ASN A 339 -20.07 -9.27 8.95
C ASN A 339 -20.59 -9.36 7.51
N LYS A 340 -20.16 -8.47 6.69
CA LYS A 340 -20.51 -8.45 5.28
C LYS A 340 -19.24 -8.69 4.46
N LYS A 341 -19.40 -9.40 3.36
CA LYS A 341 -18.36 -9.51 2.34
C LYS A 341 -18.85 -8.75 1.14
N SER A 342 -18.24 -7.62 0.84
CA SER A 342 -18.42 -6.95 -0.44
C SER A 342 -17.89 -7.87 -1.53
N ASN A 343 -18.70 -8.19 -2.53
CA ASN A 343 -18.37 -9.04 -3.66
C ASN A 343 -18.81 -8.36 -4.96
N GLU A 344 -18.60 -9.01 -6.11
CA GLU A 344 -19.01 -8.46 -7.40
C GLU A 344 -20.52 -8.17 -7.50
N ASP A 345 -21.34 -8.96 -6.83
CA ASP A 345 -22.79 -8.82 -6.85
C ASP A 345 -23.28 -7.72 -5.89
N ASN A 346 -22.57 -7.49 -4.78
CA ASN A 346 -22.94 -6.50 -3.78
C ASN A 346 -21.71 -5.74 -3.23
N LYS A 347 -21.24 -4.76 -4.00
CA LYS A 347 -20.09 -3.92 -3.64
C LYS A 347 -20.34 -3.00 -2.43
N LEU A 348 -21.60 -2.74 -2.10
CA LEU A 348 -22.01 -1.79 -1.07
C LEU A 348 -22.61 -2.48 0.16
N ALA A 349 -22.27 -3.74 0.41
CA ALA A 349 -22.89 -4.57 1.46
C ALA A 349 -22.81 -3.93 2.86
N SER A 350 -21.65 -3.39 3.22
CA SER A 350 -21.44 -2.77 4.55
C SER A 350 -22.12 -1.42 4.66
N PHE A 351 -22.14 -0.61 3.60
CA PHE A 351 -22.90 0.63 3.56
C PHE A 351 -24.40 0.40 3.73
N ILE A 352 -24.95 -0.63 3.08
CA ILE A 352 -26.38 -0.99 3.23
C ILE A 352 -26.67 -1.40 4.67
N ALA A 353 -25.80 -2.22 5.30
CA ALA A 353 -25.94 -2.62 6.69
C ALA A 353 -25.89 -1.43 7.66
N LEU A 354 -24.96 -0.49 7.44
CA LEU A 354 -24.92 0.76 8.20
C LEU A 354 -26.19 1.57 8.03
N GLY A 355 -26.69 1.71 6.79
CA GLY A 355 -27.93 2.43 6.50
C GLY A 355 -29.15 1.82 7.20
N GLU A 356 -29.20 0.50 7.35
CA GLU A 356 -30.23 -0.20 8.12
C GLU A 356 -30.12 0.10 9.62
N GLU A 357 -28.93 0.08 10.20
CA GLU A 357 -28.72 0.45 11.62
C GLU A 357 -29.11 1.91 11.90
N LEU A 358 -28.72 2.84 11.03
CA LEU A 358 -29.06 4.26 11.15
C LEU A 358 -30.58 4.49 11.07
N LYS A 359 -31.26 3.83 10.13
CA LYS A 359 -32.73 3.91 10.00
C LYS A 359 -33.47 3.30 11.21
N ASN A 360 -32.92 2.22 11.78
CA ASN A 360 -33.50 1.60 12.97
C ASN A 360 -33.32 2.48 14.20
N ALA A 361 -32.17 3.14 14.31
CA ALA A 361 -31.90 4.13 15.36
C ALA A 361 -32.88 5.31 15.30
N GLU A 362 -33.30 5.73 14.09
CA GLU A 362 -34.27 6.80 13.89
C GLU A 362 -35.73 6.39 14.23
N LYS A 363 -36.11 5.14 13.92
CA LYS A 363 -37.50 4.68 14.04
C LYS A 363 -37.90 4.24 15.44
N ASP A 364 -36.99 3.73 16.21
CA ASP A 364 -37.28 3.14 17.50
C ASP A 364 -36.94 4.12 18.62
N LYS A 365 -37.96 4.76 19.20
CA LYS A 365 -37.82 5.62 20.41
C LYS A 365 -37.21 4.89 21.60
N PHE A 366 -37.21 3.56 21.57
CA PHE A 366 -36.60 2.68 22.56
C PHE A 366 -35.26 2.08 22.08
N SER A 367 -34.89 2.31 20.81
CA SER A 367 -33.59 1.88 20.30
C SER A 367 -32.49 2.60 21.07
N LYS A 368 -31.62 1.81 21.69
CA LYS A 368 -30.56 2.33 22.54
C LYS A 368 -29.37 2.88 21.76
N LYS A 369 -29.37 2.81 20.43
CA LYS A 369 -28.24 3.23 19.60
C LYS A 369 -28.57 4.47 18.80
N ASN A 370 -27.88 5.58 19.08
CA ASN A 370 -27.85 6.76 18.20
C ASN A 370 -26.63 6.70 17.26
N VAL A 371 -26.48 7.67 16.35
CA VAL A 371 -25.36 7.74 15.39
C VAL A 371 -24.01 7.65 16.09
N LYS A 372 -23.84 8.35 17.21
CA LYS A 372 -22.64 8.33 18.03
C LYS A 372 -22.28 6.92 18.50
N GLN A 373 -23.26 6.18 19.01
CA GLN A 373 -23.04 4.81 19.52
C GLN A 373 -22.74 3.81 18.39
N ILE A 374 -23.32 4.00 17.20
CA ILE A 374 -22.98 3.21 16.01
C ILE A 374 -21.52 3.49 15.64
N TRP A 375 -21.13 4.76 15.58
CA TRP A 375 -19.78 5.17 15.30
C TRP A 375 -18.78 4.63 16.34
N GLU A 376 -19.06 4.80 17.63
CA GLU A 376 -18.24 4.29 18.73
C GLU A 376 -18.05 2.77 18.65
N SER A 377 -19.07 2.03 18.19
CA SER A 377 -18.92 0.57 18.03
C SER A 377 -17.96 0.18 16.92
N ILE A 378 -17.88 0.95 15.82
CA ILE A 378 -16.91 0.77 14.74
C ILE A 378 -15.49 1.11 15.24
N GLN A 379 -15.35 2.22 15.96
CA GLN A 379 -14.06 2.60 16.56
C GLN A 379 -13.56 1.55 17.56
N LEU A 380 -14.47 0.99 18.37
CA LEU A 380 -14.14 -0.02 19.35
C LEU A 380 -13.54 -1.27 18.70
N ASP A 381 -14.03 -1.67 17.54
CA ASP A 381 -13.47 -2.83 16.82
C ASP A 381 -12.02 -2.56 16.38
N LEU A 382 -11.71 -1.37 15.87
CA LEU A 382 -10.31 -1.00 15.57
C LEU A 382 -9.44 -0.97 16.84
N TRP A 383 -9.93 -0.37 17.94
CA TRP A 383 -9.18 -0.31 19.21
C TRP A 383 -8.89 -1.72 19.76
N LYS A 384 -9.81 -2.66 19.59
CA LYS A 384 -9.56 -4.07 19.96
C LYS A 384 -8.45 -4.66 19.11
N LEU A 385 -8.48 -4.45 17.78
CA LEU A 385 -7.41 -4.90 16.89
C LEU A 385 -6.05 -4.26 17.24
N GLN A 386 -6.03 -2.96 17.57
CA GLN A 386 -4.82 -2.26 18.03
C GLN A 386 -4.31 -2.82 19.38
N THR A 387 -5.21 -3.09 20.32
CA THR A 387 -4.84 -3.69 21.62
C THR A 387 -4.17 -5.06 21.42
N TRP A 388 -4.67 -5.85 20.46
CA TRP A 388 -4.06 -7.15 20.12
C TRP A 388 -2.73 -6.97 19.38
N TYR A 389 -2.66 -5.98 18.50
CA TYR A 389 -1.41 -5.60 17.83
C TYR A 389 -0.33 -5.18 18.84
N ASP A 390 -0.69 -4.47 19.90
CA ASP A 390 0.28 -3.97 20.89
C ASP A 390 0.78 -5.06 21.86
N ASP A 391 -0.01 -6.10 22.11
CA ASP A 391 0.40 -7.23 22.95
C ASP A 391 1.29 -8.19 22.15
N ASN A 392 2.48 -8.50 22.65
CA ASN A 392 3.45 -9.33 21.92
C ASN A 392 2.94 -10.73 21.58
N ASP A 393 2.23 -11.40 22.48
CA ASP A 393 1.75 -12.77 22.23
C ASP A 393 0.58 -12.73 21.24
N LEU A 394 -0.38 -11.82 21.47
CA LEU A 394 -1.54 -11.67 20.59
C LEU A 394 -1.13 -11.19 19.19
N TYR A 395 -0.15 -10.30 19.08
CA TYR A 395 0.41 -9.87 17.79
C TYR A 395 0.85 -11.07 16.94
N HIS A 396 1.65 -11.95 17.51
CA HIS A 396 2.18 -13.08 16.77
C HIS A 396 1.10 -14.12 16.45
N TRP A 397 0.27 -14.49 17.42
CA TRP A 397 -0.75 -15.53 17.21
C TRP A 397 -1.92 -15.06 16.35
N ILE A 398 -2.44 -13.87 16.60
CA ILE A 398 -3.55 -13.31 15.81
C ILE A 398 -3.08 -12.92 14.41
N GLY A 399 -1.87 -12.34 14.28
CA GLY A 399 -1.25 -12.06 12.99
C GLY A 399 -1.08 -13.32 12.14
N TYR A 400 -0.64 -14.42 12.74
CA TYR A 400 -0.61 -15.73 12.07
C TYR A 400 -1.99 -16.20 11.62
N LEU A 401 -3.03 -16.07 12.47
CA LEU A 401 -4.39 -16.45 12.10
C LEU A 401 -4.96 -15.60 10.97
N PHE A 402 -4.64 -14.31 10.92
CA PHE A 402 -5.00 -13.46 9.79
C PHE A 402 -4.27 -13.88 8.51
N ALA A 403 -2.96 -14.12 8.59
CA ALA A 403 -2.14 -14.50 7.45
C ALA A 403 -2.59 -15.84 6.83
N GLU A 404 -2.94 -16.81 7.65
CA GLU A 404 -3.49 -18.12 7.24
C GLU A 404 -5.00 -18.08 6.92
N LYS A 405 -5.63 -16.89 6.91
CA LYS A 405 -7.07 -16.69 6.65
C LYS A 405 -8.00 -17.46 7.60
N GLN A 406 -7.50 -17.80 8.78
CA GLN A 406 -8.28 -18.45 9.83
C GLN A 406 -9.09 -17.45 10.66
N MET A 407 -8.63 -16.18 10.73
CA MET A 407 -9.37 -15.13 11.41
C MET A 407 -10.57 -14.71 10.55
N ASN A 408 -11.75 -15.00 11.07
CA ASN A 408 -13.01 -14.55 10.49
C ASN A 408 -13.79 -13.74 11.54
N GLN A 409 -14.91 -13.14 11.12
CA GLN A 409 -15.67 -12.31 12.03
C GLN A 409 -16.29 -13.09 13.20
N ALA A 410 -16.75 -14.30 12.98
CA ALA A 410 -17.30 -15.11 14.08
C ALA A 410 -16.25 -15.32 15.17
N LEU A 411 -15.01 -15.63 14.79
CA LEU A 411 -13.87 -15.75 15.70
C LEU A 411 -13.54 -14.41 16.37
N PHE A 412 -13.57 -13.31 15.62
CA PHE A 412 -13.37 -11.97 16.18
C PHE A 412 -14.42 -11.61 17.24
N LEU A 413 -15.71 -11.85 16.95
CA LEU A 413 -16.79 -11.60 17.90
C LEU A 413 -16.63 -12.44 19.18
N ASN A 414 -16.16 -13.67 19.06
CA ASN A 414 -15.82 -14.50 20.21
C ASN A 414 -14.64 -13.92 21.01
N PHE A 415 -13.66 -13.32 20.34
CA PHE A 415 -12.45 -12.79 20.97
C PHE A 415 -12.65 -11.42 21.59
N LYS A 416 -13.39 -10.53 20.94
CA LYS A 416 -13.48 -9.10 21.34
C LYS A 416 -14.08 -8.89 22.73
N ASN A 417 -14.86 -9.84 23.23
CA ASN A 417 -15.53 -9.77 24.53
C ASN A 417 -14.77 -10.49 25.64
N LEU A 418 -13.64 -11.15 25.33
CA LEU A 418 -12.84 -11.87 26.32
C LEU A 418 -11.90 -10.94 27.07
N GLU A 419 -11.72 -11.20 28.36
CA GLU A 419 -10.62 -10.66 29.15
C GLU A 419 -9.27 -11.12 28.58
N LYS A 420 -8.22 -10.31 28.76
CA LYS A 420 -6.90 -10.51 28.15
C LYS A 420 -6.33 -11.92 28.33
N ASP A 421 -6.38 -12.44 29.54
CA ASP A 421 -5.81 -13.76 29.85
C ASP A 421 -6.67 -14.90 29.26
N ALA A 422 -7.99 -14.75 29.29
CA ALA A 422 -8.92 -15.68 28.67
C ALA A 422 -8.75 -15.67 27.13
N LEU A 423 -8.56 -14.49 26.55
CA LEU A 423 -8.27 -14.32 25.14
C LEU A 423 -6.96 -15.02 24.75
N LYS A 424 -5.86 -14.78 25.50
CA LYS A 424 -4.57 -15.44 25.24
C LYS A 424 -4.70 -16.96 25.29
N LYS A 425 -5.38 -17.49 26.30
CA LYS A 425 -5.65 -18.94 26.42
C LYS A 425 -6.42 -19.47 25.22
N LYS A 426 -7.46 -18.76 24.79
CA LYS A 426 -8.31 -19.18 23.67
C LYS A 426 -7.56 -19.12 22.33
N VAL A 427 -6.87 -18.02 22.04
CA VAL A 427 -6.06 -17.88 20.81
C VAL A 427 -4.98 -18.96 20.77
N LYS A 428 -4.26 -19.13 21.88
CA LYS A 428 -3.23 -20.17 22.03
C LYS A 428 -3.78 -21.57 21.76
N SER A 429 -5.00 -21.88 22.24
CA SER A 429 -5.63 -23.19 21.99
C SER A 429 -5.93 -23.46 20.50
N ILE A 430 -6.19 -22.40 19.73
CA ILE A 430 -6.44 -22.52 18.29
C ILE A 430 -5.10 -22.64 17.55
N VAL A 431 -4.13 -21.79 17.87
CA VAL A 431 -2.83 -21.78 17.19
C VAL A 431 -2.08 -23.10 17.37
N LYS A 432 -2.19 -23.72 18.55
CA LYS A 432 -1.54 -25.01 18.79
C LYS A 432 -2.02 -26.14 17.88
N GLU A 433 -3.25 -26.06 17.34
CA GLU A 433 -3.80 -27.07 16.43
C GLU A 433 -3.03 -27.13 15.10
N PHE A 434 -2.28 -26.07 14.75
CA PHE A 434 -1.40 -26.02 13.59
C PHE A 434 0.00 -26.58 13.86
N TYR A 435 0.30 -26.98 15.11
CA TYR A 435 1.53 -27.67 15.47
C TYR A 435 1.28 -29.20 15.48
N PRO A 436 2.10 -29.96 14.78
CA PRO A 436 1.94 -31.42 14.79
C PRO A 436 2.15 -31.98 16.19
N ASP A 437 1.35 -33.02 16.55
CA ASP A 437 1.60 -33.80 17.74
C ASP A 437 2.92 -34.60 17.61
N GLU A 438 3.57 -34.90 18.73
CA GLU A 438 4.84 -35.65 18.70
C GLU A 438 4.72 -36.97 17.92
N VAL A 439 3.57 -37.66 18.01
CA VAL A 439 3.27 -38.90 17.29
C VAL A 439 3.15 -38.64 15.77
N LYS A 440 2.69 -37.45 15.36
CA LYS A 440 2.49 -37.09 13.96
C LYS A 440 3.69 -36.34 13.34
N PHE A 441 4.72 -36.09 14.11
CA PHE A 441 5.87 -35.26 13.63
C PHE A 441 6.55 -35.94 12.43
N GLY A 442 6.67 -37.30 12.44
CA GLY A 442 7.18 -38.05 11.31
C GLY A 442 6.22 -38.19 10.11
N GLU A 443 4.94 -37.84 10.28
CA GLU A 443 3.96 -37.85 9.19
C GLU A 443 3.99 -36.51 8.38
N TYR A 444 4.61 -35.47 8.92
CA TYR A 444 4.76 -34.16 8.26
C TYR A 444 6.00 -34.14 7.36
N THR A 445 5.81 -34.66 6.15
CA THR A 445 6.87 -34.72 5.14
C THR A 445 6.51 -33.87 3.93
N TYR A 446 7.54 -33.48 3.18
CA TYR A 446 7.35 -32.66 1.96
C TYR A 446 6.45 -33.31 0.93
N ASP A 447 6.49 -34.67 0.81
CA ASP A 447 5.78 -35.41 -0.23
C ASP A 447 4.32 -35.69 0.14
N THR A 448 4.04 -35.92 1.42
CA THR A 448 2.71 -36.32 1.87
C THR A 448 1.83 -35.16 2.32
N ASN A 449 2.41 -34.17 2.99
CA ASN A 449 1.67 -33.10 3.67
C ASN A 449 2.29 -31.69 3.43
N LYS A 450 2.61 -31.39 2.18
CA LYS A 450 3.35 -30.18 1.79
C LYS A 450 2.74 -28.85 2.28
N GLU A 451 1.43 -28.69 2.15
CA GLU A 451 0.77 -27.45 2.58
C GLU A 451 0.73 -27.31 4.09
N GLU A 452 0.56 -28.43 4.82
CA GLU A 452 0.61 -28.46 6.28
C GLU A 452 2.04 -28.16 6.77
N CYS A 453 3.07 -28.72 6.13
CA CYS A 453 4.47 -28.39 6.42
C CYS A 453 4.73 -26.90 6.22
N LYS A 454 4.20 -26.30 5.17
CA LYS A 454 4.35 -24.88 4.90
C LYS A 454 3.72 -23.99 5.98
N LYS A 455 2.48 -24.29 6.38
CA LYS A 455 1.77 -23.59 7.46
C LYS A 455 2.50 -23.74 8.78
N PHE A 456 2.99 -24.94 9.04
CA PHE A 456 3.78 -25.23 10.23
C PHE A 456 5.11 -24.45 10.25
N LEU A 457 5.89 -24.48 9.18
CA LEU A 457 7.15 -23.75 9.09
C LEU A 457 6.94 -22.22 9.21
N PHE A 458 5.80 -21.72 8.72
CA PHE A 458 5.42 -20.34 8.94
C PHE A 458 5.15 -20.08 10.42
N LEU A 459 4.32 -20.88 11.08
CA LEU A 459 4.03 -20.77 12.51
C LEU A 459 5.32 -20.87 13.34
N TYR A 460 6.19 -21.80 12.99
CA TYR A 460 7.48 -21.96 13.67
C TYR A 460 8.33 -20.68 13.57
N ASN A 461 8.39 -20.04 12.41
CA ASN A 461 9.08 -18.76 12.25
C ASN A 461 8.47 -17.63 13.11
N VAL A 462 7.15 -17.58 13.21
CA VAL A 462 6.41 -16.63 14.06
C VAL A 462 6.72 -16.91 15.54
N GLU A 463 6.66 -18.15 15.99
CA GLU A 463 6.98 -18.58 17.38
C GLU A 463 8.45 -18.38 17.73
N PHE A 464 9.34 -18.59 16.77
CA PHE A 464 10.76 -18.33 16.94
C PHE A 464 11.00 -16.88 17.38
N VAL A 465 10.41 -15.92 16.68
CA VAL A 465 10.51 -14.50 17.02
C VAL A 465 9.80 -14.19 18.33
N ARG A 466 8.56 -14.66 18.52
CA ARG A 466 7.77 -14.39 19.72
C ARG A 466 8.48 -14.81 21.00
N SER A 467 9.16 -15.95 20.96
CA SER A 467 9.82 -16.58 22.11
C SER A 467 11.24 -16.03 22.39
N MET A 468 11.77 -15.14 21.55
CA MET A 468 13.10 -14.58 21.78
C MET A 468 13.17 -13.82 23.10
N LYS A 469 14.19 -14.13 23.89
CA LYS A 469 14.50 -13.39 25.13
C LYS A 469 15.38 -12.19 24.77
N THR A 470 14.90 -10.98 25.04
CA THR A 470 15.65 -9.74 24.79
C THR A 470 15.65 -8.86 26.02
N ALA A 471 16.74 -8.14 26.23
CA ALA A 471 16.85 -7.19 27.36
C ALA A 471 16.04 -5.88 27.14
N GLY A 472 15.46 -5.69 25.95
CA GLY A 472 14.72 -4.48 25.57
C GLY A 472 13.37 -4.79 24.94
N LYS A 473 12.97 -3.98 23.95
CA LYS A 473 11.73 -4.19 23.21
C LYS A 473 11.76 -5.57 22.53
N LYS A 474 10.71 -6.36 22.74
CA LYS A 474 10.59 -7.68 22.12
C LYS A 474 10.51 -7.53 20.60
N PRO A 475 11.23 -8.36 19.84
CA PRO A 475 11.14 -8.37 18.39
C PRO A 475 9.74 -8.81 17.96
N ARG A 476 9.34 -8.35 16.77
CA ARG A 476 8.07 -8.72 16.13
C ARG A 476 8.34 -9.37 14.80
N TYR A 477 7.55 -10.39 14.47
CA TYR A 477 7.59 -10.98 13.13
C TYR A 477 7.08 -9.96 12.11
N ASP A 478 7.79 -9.78 11.01
CA ASP A 478 7.39 -8.83 9.97
C ASP A 478 6.34 -9.43 9.04
N PHE A 479 5.07 -9.32 9.41
CA PHE A 479 3.95 -9.76 8.59
C PHE A 479 3.84 -8.95 7.30
N SER A 480 4.21 -7.67 7.28
CA SER A 480 4.16 -6.84 6.08
C SER A 480 5.11 -7.37 5.02
N ALA A 481 6.38 -7.62 5.38
CA ALA A 481 7.34 -8.22 4.48
C ALA A 481 6.94 -9.66 4.09
N HIS A 482 6.35 -10.41 5.02
CA HIS A 482 5.87 -11.77 4.74
C HIS A 482 4.85 -11.80 3.59
N HIS A 483 3.86 -10.90 3.61
CA HIS A 483 2.79 -10.86 2.60
C HIS A 483 3.25 -10.37 1.22
N GLN A 484 4.43 -9.79 1.10
CA GLN A 484 5.00 -9.36 -0.18
C GLN A 484 5.65 -10.51 -0.96
N LYS A 485 5.78 -11.69 -0.36
CA LYS A 485 6.54 -12.81 -0.89
C LYS A 485 5.65 -14.02 -1.19
N LYS A 486 6.10 -14.86 -2.12
CA LYS A 486 5.48 -16.15 -2.42
C LYS A 486 6.31 -17.26 -1.79
N TRP A 487 5.82 -17.77 -0.67
CA TRP A 487 6.55 -18.75 0.12
C TRP A 487 6.49 -20.15 -0.49
N THR A 488 7.64 -20.81 -0.45
CA THR A 488 7.84 -22.22 -0.82
C THR A 488 8.63 -22.93 0.27
N ILE A 489 8.61 -24.25 0.23
CA ILE A 489 9.47 -25.08 1.10
C ILE A 489 10.75 -25.35 0.35
N GLU A 490 11.88 -25.18 1.03
CA GLU A 490 13.22 -25.51 0.55
C GLU A 490 13.82 -26.63 1.40
N HIS A 491 14.40 -27.64 0.76
CA HIS A 491 15.22 -28.62 1.46
C HIS A 491 16.55 -27.99 1.88
N ILE A 492 16.90 -28.10 3.14
CA ILE A 492 18.15 -27.53 3.68
C ILE A 492 19.34 -28.27 3.06
N ASN A 493 19.30 -29.61 3.05
CA ASN A 493 20.23 -30.45 2.31
C ASN A 493 19.53 -30.99 1.06
N ALA A 494 20.09 -30.80 -0.14
CA ALA A 494 19.48 -31.19 -1.39
C ALA A 494 20.00 -32.52 -1.90
N GLN A 495 19.17 -33.25 -2.69
CA GLN A 495 19.48 -34.60 -3.12
C GLN A 495 19.80 -34.78 -4.59
N ASN A 496 19.17 -34.01 -5.48
CA ASN A 496 19.37 -34.21 -6.91
C ASN A 496 19.29 -32.90 -7.72
N VAL A 497 19.81 -32.93 -8.93
CA VAL A 497 19.88 -31.77 -9.83
C VAL A 497 19.00 -31.93 -11.09
N GLU A 498 18.08 -32.88 -11.09
CA GLU A 498 17.28 -33.23 -12.28
C GLU A 498 16.46 -32.08 -12.86
N GLY A 499 16.08 -31.10 -12.03
CA GLY A 499 15.30 -29.92 -12.43
C GLY A 499 16.04 -28.87 -13.25
N LEU A 500 17.37 -28.97 -13.42
CA LEU A 500 18.17 -28.02 -14.16
C LEU A 500 18.24 -28.41 -15.65
N ASN A 501 17.65 -27.61 -16.52
CA ASN A 501 17.45 -28.00 -17.93
C ASN A 501 18.21 -27.10 -18.93
N THR A 502 18.79 -25.99 -18.51
CA THR A 502 19.51 -25.06 -19.39
C THR A 502 21.00 -25.00 -19.06
N LYS A 503 21.83 -24.75 -20.06
CA LYS A 503 23.29 -24.62 -19.87
C LYS A 503 23.64 -23.52 -18.87
N GLU A 504 22.91 -22.42 -18.87
CA GLU A 504 23.08 -21.33 -17.91
C GLU A 504 22.82 -21.80 -16.46
N GLN A 505 21.75 -22.58 -16.23
CA GLN A 505 21.46 -23.15 -14.92
C GLN A 505 22.58 -24.12 -14.46
N TRP A 506 23.10 -24.95 -15.35
CA TRP A 506 24.20 -25.86 -15.01
C TRP A 506 25.46 -25.12 -14.62
N LEU A 507 25.84 -24.11 -15.40
CA LEU A 507 27.03 -23.31 -15.13
C LEU A 507 26.90 -22.51 -13.84
N THR A 508 25.75 -21.92 -13.58
CA THR A 508 25.49 -21.21 -12.32
C THR A 508 25.56 -22.14 -11.12
N TRP A 509 25.00 -23.34 -11.25
CA TRP A 509 25.09 -24.38 -10.21
C TRP A 509 26.55 -24.77 -9.97
N LEU A 510 27.32 -25.07 -11.05
CA LEU A 510 28.71 -25.44 -10.98
C LEU A 510 29.57 -24.34 -10.36
N GLU A 511 29.40 -23.09 -10.78
CA GLU A 511 30.15 -21.95 -10.21
C GLU A 511 30.02 -21.92 -8.69
N GLY A 512 28.82 -21.96 -8.15
CA GLY A 512 28.60 -21.93 -6.71
C GLY A 512 29.22 -23.10 -5.96
N HIS A 513 29.16 -24.33 -6.52
CA HIS A 513 29.71 -25.53 -5.89
C HIS A 513 31.24 -25.58 -6.00
N LEU A 514 31.80 -25.20 -7.14
CA LEU A 514 33.25 -25.15 -7.36
C LEU A 514 33.89 -24.05 -6.50
N GLU A 515 33.22 -22.91 -6.27
CA GLU A 515 33.70 -21.89 -5.31
C GLU A 515 33.85 -22.50 -3.90
N VAL A 516 32.91 -23.30 -3.45
CA VAL A 516 33.04 -24.01 -2.17
C VAL A 516 34.17 -25.04 -2.19
N LEU A 517 34.32 -25.77 -3.28
CA LEU A 517 35.44 -26.73 -3.44
C LEU A 517 36.80 -26.05 -3.45
N THR A 518 36.95 -24.82 -3.97
CA THR A 518 38.22 -24.08 -3.89
C THR A 518 38.64 -23.71 -2.47
N VAL A 519 37.66 -23.60 -1.55
CA VAL A 519 37.95 -23.39 -0.11
C VAL A 519 38.46 -24.69 0.54
N ILE A 520 37.91 -25.84 0.12
CA ILE A 520 38.34 -27.17 0.60
C ILE A 520 39.68 -27.55 0.01
N PHE A 521 39.90 -27.25 -1.27
CA PHE A 521 41.08 -27.55 -2.08
C PHE A 521 41.79 -26.26 -2.50
N PRO A 522 42.46 -25.53 -1.57
CA PRO A 522 43.17 -24.30 -1.92
C PRO A 522 44.37 -24.62 -2.80
N ARG A 523 44.71 -23.70 -3.68
CA ARG A 523 45.94 -23.77 -4.50
C ARG A 523 47.18 -23.63 -3.61
N ASP A 524 48.16 -24.49 -3.78
CA ASP A 524 49.35 -24.55 -2.91
C ASP A 524 50.28 -23.34 -3.07
N ASP A 525 50.12 -22.50 -4.12
CA ASP A 525 51.08 -21.44 -4.51
C ASP A 525 50.69 -20.02 -4.03
N LEU A 526 49.68 -19.82 -3.18
CA LEU A 526 49.24 -18.48 -2.86
C LEU A 526 49.71 -17.95 -1.50
N GLN A 527 50.89 -17.36 -1.50
CA GLN A 527 51.12 -16.15 -0.72
C GLN A 527 50.16 -15.05 -1.17
N LYS A 528 49.33 -14.59 -0.22
CA LYS A 528 48.44 -13.42 -0.18
C LYS A 528 48.58 -12.45 -1.36
N LYS A 529 47.61 -12.48 -2.28
CA LYS A 529 47.08 -11.29 -2.94
C LYS A 529 45.54 -11.41 -2.94
N GLU A 530 44.94 -10.67 -2.06
CA GLU A 530 43.50 -10.35 -2.14
C GLU A 530 43.24 -9.66 -3.49
N VAL A 531 42.56 -10.34 -4.37
CA VAL A 531 42.00 -9.69 -5.57
C VAL A 531 40.77 -8.93 -5.10
N SER A 532 40.94 -7.62 -4.94
CA SER A 532 39.82 -6.70 -4.75
C SER A 532 38.84 -6.87 -5.92
N ARG A 533 37.62 -7.30 -5.62
CA ARG A 533 36.50 -7.32 -6.57
C ARG A 533 36.22 -5.88 -7.02
N LYS A 534 36.75 -5.48 -8.16
CA LYS A 534 36.23 -4.32 -8.90
C LYS A 534 34.93 -4.76 -9.57
N LYS A 535 33.80 -4.26 -9.08
CA LYS A 535 32.55 -4.24 -9.84
C LYS A 535 32.79 -3.33 -11.06
N ASP A 536 32.96 -3.92 -12.20
CA ASP A 536 32.86 -3.21 -13.48
C ASP A 536 31.45 -3.46 -14.03
N ASP A 537 30.56 -2.50 -13.77
CA ASP A 537 29.25 -2.39 -14.38
C ASP A 537 29.40 -1.92 -15.84
N ARG A 538 29.72 -2.85 -16.75
CA ARG A 538 29.51 -2.57 -18.19
C ARG A 538 29.16 -3.82 -18.98
N GLN A 539 27.95 -3.81 -19.52
CA GLN A 539 27.43 -4.52 -20.69
C GLN A 539 26.97 -5.97 -20.52
N LYS A 540 25.61 -6.08 -20.46
CA LYS A 540 24.83 -7.29 -20.78
C LYS A 540 25.03 -7.74 -22.23
N LYS A 541 26.19 -8.33 -22.54
CA LYS A 541 26.41 -9.09 -23.79
C LYS A 541 27.58 -10.02 -23.59
N ASN A 542 27.33 -11.22 -23.13
CA ASN A 542 28.14 -12.42 -23.01
C ASN A 542 28.09 -13.06 -21.60
N ASP A 543 26.96 -13.02 -20.93
CA ASP A 543 26.86 -13.59 -19.56
C ASP A 543 27.23 -15.10 -19.55
N LEU A 544 26.83 -15.84 -20.57
CA LEU A 544 27.07 -17.28 -20.65
C LEU A 544 28.57 -17.61 -20.92
N GLN A 545 29.27 -16.85 -21.76
CA GLN A 545 30.70 -17.07 -22.02
C GLN A 545 31.51 -16.72 -20.78
N HIS A 546 31.24 -15.60 -20.13
CA HIS A 546 31.89 -15.21 -18.88
C HIS A 546 31.69 -16.26 -17.78
N LEU A 547 30.47 -16.81 -17.67
CA LEU A 547 30.14 -17.87 -16.72
C LEU A 547 30.93 -19.17 -17.05
N SER A 548 31.02 -19.54 -18.32
CA SER A 548 31.82 -20.68 -18.77
C SER A 548 33.29 -20.53 -18.41
N ASP A 549 33.88 -19.38 -18.75
CA ASP A 549 35.28 -19.06 -18.44
C ASP A 549 35.58 -19.13 -16.93
N ARG A 550 34.60 -18.64 -16.14
CA ARG A 550 34.68 -18.67 -14.66
C ARG A 550 34.65 -20.09 -14.10
N VAL A 551 33.74 -20.92 -14.61
CA VAL A 551 33.65 -22.35 -14.23
C VAL A 551 34.95 -23.09 -14.57
N GLU A 552 35.52 -22.89 -15.77
CA GLU A 552 36.80 -23.48 -16.16
C GLU A 552 37.93 -23.02 -15.25
N GLU A 553 38.03 -21.73 -14.94
CA GLU A 553 39.04 -21.20 -14.01
C GLU A 553 38.98 -21.89 -12.63
N LEU A 554 37.77 -22.07 -12.10
CA LEU A 554 37.56 -22.72 -10.82
C LEU A 554 37.96 -24.19 -10.86
N MET A 555 37.59 -24.91 -11.94
CA MET A 555 38.02 -26.31 -12.13
C MET A 555 39.54 -26.45 -12.19
N GLU A 556 40.22 -25.60 -12.91
CA GLU A 556 41.70 -25.64 -12.99
C GLU A 556 42.35 -25.30 -11.64
N LYS A 557 41.76 -24.37 -10.87
CA LYS A 557 42.22 -24.10 -9.50
C LYS A 557 42.13 -25.33 -8.61
N ILE A 558 41.01 -26.04 -8.67
CA ILE A 558 40.77 -27.28 -7.87
C ILE A 558 41.75 -28.36 -8.29
N LYS A 559 41.93 -28.65 -9.59
CA LYS A 559 42.83 -29.66 -10.13
C LYS A 559 44.30 -29.41 -9.74
N SER A 560 44.71 -28.15 -9.61
CA SER A 560 46.08 -27.78 -9.22
C SER A 560 46.39 -28.03 -7.75
N SER A 561 45.42 -28.30 -6.90
CA SER A 561 45.60 -28.55 -5.46
C SER A 561 46.11 -29.94 -5.18
N GLU A 562 47.19 -30.09 -4.39
CA GLU A 562 47.67 -31.38 -3.92
C GLU A 562 46.65 -32.12 -3.03
N ARG A 563 45.84 -31.34 -2.27
CA ARG A 563 44.75 -31.90 -1.49
C ARG A 563 43.68 -32.54 -2.37
N PHE A 564 43.40 -31.95 -3.54
CA PHE A 564 42.50 -32.55 -4.51
C PHE A 564 43.03 -33.88 -5.05
N LYS A 565 44.32 -33.94 -5.41
CA LYS A 565 44.99 -35.13 -5.93
C LYS A 565 44.96 -36.31 -4.95
N SER A 566 44.88 -36.02 -3.65
CA SER A 566 44.78 -37.02 -2.58
C SER A 566 43.34 -37.26 -2.11
N SER A 567 42.36 -36.66 -2.73
CA SER A 567 40.93 -36.78 -2.37
C SER A 567 40.23 -37.85 -3.21
N GLU A 568 39.11 -38.34 -2.72
CA GLU A 568 38.21 -39.23 -3.45
C GLU A 568 37.71 -38.61 -4.76
N LEU A 569 37.55 -37.28 -4.82
CA LEU A 569 37.16 -36.57 -6.04
C LEU A 569 38.20 -36.68 -7.18
N PHE A 570 39.45 -37.02 -6.88
CA PHE A 570 40.46 -37.19 -7.89
C PHE A 570 40.17 -38.38 -8.82
N GLU A 571 39.49 -39.40 -8.35
CA GLU A 571 39.05 -40.51 -9.19
C GLU A 571 38.13 -40.04 -10.32
N TYR A 572 37.42 -38.94 -10.08
CA TYR A 572 36.51 -38.32 -11.03
C TYR A 572 37.14 -37.12 -11.76
N SER A 573 38.43 -36.92 -11.69
CA SER A 573 39.14 -35.77 -12.30
C SER A 573 38.89 -35.62 -13.80
N LYS A 574 38.61 -36.71 -14.51
CA LYS A 574 38.20 -36.72 -15.93
C LYS A 574 36.88 -36.05 -16.21
N GLN A 575 35.93 -36.09 -15.24
CA GLN A 575 34.63 -35.46 -15.32
C GLN A 575 34.69 -33.98 -15.00
N PHE A 576 35.74 -33.48 -14.33
CA PHE A 576 35.96 -32.05 -14.06
C PHE A 576 36.32 -31.29 -15.36
N LYS A 577 35.41 -31.22 -16.29
CA LYS A 577 35.45 -30.45 -17.51
C LYS A 577 34.12 -29.71 -17.72
N LEU A 578 34.14 -28.67 -18.52
CA LEU A 578 32.92 -27.94 -18.84
C LEU A 578 31.89 -28.88 -19.51
N PRO A 579 30.68 -29.06 -18.96
CA PRO A 579 29.70 -29.95 -19.55
C PRO A 579 29.09 -29.34 -20.81
N GLU A 580 29.00 -30.13 -21.87
CA GLU A 580 28.37 -29.77 -23.12
C GLU A 580 26.94 -30.34 -23.23
N THR A 581 26.68 -31.45 -22.51
CA THR A 581 25.42 -32.14 -22.48
C THR A 581 24.85 -32.24 -21.07
N LYS A 582 23.54 -32.47 -20.97
CA LYS A 582 22.85 -32.65 -19.68
C LYS A 582 23.43 -33.88 -18.92
N ASP A 583 23.73 -34.96 -19.63
CA ASP A 583 24.29 -36.19 -19.01
C ASP A 583 25.68 -35.96 -18.41
N GLU A 584 26.52 -35.19 -19.10
CA GLU A 584 27.82 -34.81 -18.55
C GLU A 584 27.67 -33.93 -17.28
N PHE A 585 26.72 -33.00 -17.30
CA PHE A 585 26.41 -32.18 -16.13
C PHE A 585 25.90 -33.04 -14.96
N LEU A 586 24.95 -33.96 -15.20
CA LEU A 586 24.42 -34.85 -14.19
C LEU A 586 25.54 -35.74 -13.57
N THR A 587 26.40 -36.31 -14.41
CA THR A 587 27.53 -37.12 -13.93
C THR A 587 28.51 -36.33 -13.04
N LEU A 588 28.84 -35.10 -13.44
CA LEU A 588 29.74 -34.23 -12.65
C LEU A 588 29.08 -33.78 -11.35
N SER A 589 27.80 -33.37 -11.42
CA SER A 589 27.08 -32.92 -10.25
C SER A 589 26.88 -34.04 -9.22
N GLU A 590 26.61 -35.26 -9.67
CA GLU A 590 26.50 -36.42 -8.79
C GLU A 590 27.82 -36.69 -8.05
N CYS A 591 28.95 -36.62 -8.73
CA CYS A 591 30.27 -36.76 -8.11
C CYS A 591 30.49 -35.70 -7.01
N ILE A 592 30.14 -34.46 -7.31
CA ILE A 592 30.26 -33.35 -6.34
C ILE A 592 29.32 -33.57 -5.14
N LEU A 593 28.05 -33.91 -5.36
CA LEU A 593 27.09 -34.16 -4.29
C LEU A 593 27.52 -35.31 -3.38
N ARG A 594 27.90 -36.45 -3.95
CA ARG A 594 28.39 -37.60 -3.17
C ARG A 594 29.61 -37.27 -2.30
N PHE A 595 30.51 -36.40 -2.78
CA PHE A 595 31.64 -35.93 -1.98
C PHE A 595 31.18 -35.17 -0.73
N PHE A 596 30.10 -34.36 -0.84
CA PHE A 596 29.55 -33.62 0.28
C PHE A 596 28.73 -34.53 1.20
N ASP A 597 27.92 -35.45 0.66
CA ASP A 597 27.04 -36.35 1.42
C ASP A 597 27.79 -37.24 2.38
N LYS A 598 28.91 -37.83 1.94
CA LYS A 598 29.77 -38.62 2.82
C LYS A 598 30.27 -37.85 4.05
N ARG A 599 30.25 -36.51 4.01
CA ARG A 599 30.74 -35.63 5.09
C ARG A 599 29.62 -35.09 5.99
N THR A 600 28.40 -35.27 5.59
CA THR A 600 27.22 -34.94 6.44
C THR A 600 26.99 -35.99 7.52
N GLY A 601 27.57 -37.19 7.38
CA GLY A 601 27.38 -38.31 8.26
C GLY A 601 26.18 -39.19 7.86
N GLU A 602 25.60 -38.92 6.69
CA GLU A 602 24.62 -39.79 6.06
C GLU A 602 25.35 -40.95 5.43
N THR A 603 25.17 -42.15 5.99
CA THR A 603 25.72 -43.40 5.42
C THR A 603 24.79 -43.86 4.30
N ASP A 604 25.34 -44.61 3.33
CA ASP A 604 24.63 -45.15 2.12
C ASP A 604 23.37 -46.01 2.39
N ALA A 605 22.86 -46.04 3.61
CA ALA A 605 21.75 -46.90 4.08
C ALA A 605 20.61 -46.13 4.78
N GLN A 606 20.57 -44.80 4.70
CA GLN A 606 19.40 -44.09 5.23
C GLN A 606 18.33 -43.98 4.14
N ASP A 607 17.11 -44.38 4.52
CA ASP A 607 15.94 -44.35 3.65
C ASP A 607 15.71 -42.95 3.05
N ASP A 608 15.33 -42.89 1.76
CA ASP A 608 14.94 -41.64 1.06
C ASP A 608 13.87 -40.84 1.82
N ASP A 609 13.14 -41.47 2.73
CA ASP A 609 12.07 -40.84 3.55
C ASP A 609 12.59 -39.76 4.53
N ASP A 610 13.81 -39.90 5.07
CA ASP A 610 14.38 -38.99 6.08
C ASP A 610 14.63 -37.56 5.54
N ILE A 611 14.76 -37.40 4.24
CA ILE A 611 15.15 -36.13 3.60
C ILE A 611 13.97 -35.18 3.50
N HIS A 612 12.78 -35.73 3.42
CA HIS A 612 11.51 -35.01 3.33
C HIS A 612 10.96 -34.58 4.68
N GLU A 613 11.63 -34.94 5.78
CA GLU A 613 11.22 -34.58 7.13
C GLU A 613 11.36 -33.06 7.42
N LEU A 614 10.54 -32.57 8.35
CA LEU A 614 10.58 -31.16 8.82
C LEU A 614 11.97 -30.71 9.27
N SER A 615 12.78 -31.63 9.81
CA SER A 615 14.15 -31.36 10.25
C SER A 615 15.12 -30.98 9.13
N ASN A 616 14.72 -31.20 7.87
CA ASN A 616 15.46 -30.82 6.67
C ASN A 616 14.72 -29.80 5.79
N LEU A 617 13.66 -29.17 6.31
CA LEU A 617 12.82 -28.22 5.56
C LEU A 617 12.88 -26.81 6.15
N ALA A 618 12.91 -25.81 5.29
CA ALA A 618 12.87 -24.41 5.67
C ALA A 618 11.90 -23.61 4.78
N LEU A 619 11.30 -22.56 5.31
CA LEU A 619 10.43 -21.66 4.55
C LEU A 619 11.27 -20.63 3.81
N LEU A 620 11.13 -20.52 2.48
CA LEU A 620 11.88 -19.60 1.66
C LEU A 620 11.00 -18.96 0.57
N ASP A 621 11.36 -17.77 0.11
CA ASP A 621 10.69 -17.12 -1.01
C ASP A 621 10.94 -17.89 -2.32
N GLY A 622 9.90 -18.08 -3.12
CA GLY A 622 9.96 -18.82 -4.37
C GLY A 622 10.95 -18.26 -5.40
N SER A 623 11.22 -16.95 -5.39
CA SER A 623 12.25 -16.35 -6.25
C SER A 623 13.67 -16.70 -5.80
N ALA A 624 13.91 -16.71 -4.51
CA ALA A 624 15.18 -17.15 -3.94
C ALA A 624 15.37 -18.67 -4.11
N ASN A 625 14.28 -19.44 -3.97
CA ASN A 625 14.30 -20.89 -4.10
C ASN A 625 14.67 -21.37 -5.51
N SER A 626 14.22 -20.70 -6.57
CA SER A 626 14.54 -21.08 -7.96
C SER A 626 16.05 -21.08 -8.26
N VAL A 627 16.83 -20.26 -7.58
CA VAL A 627 18.29 -20.15 -7.71
C VAL A 627 19.01 -21.14 -6.81
N LEU A 628 18.37 -21.55 -5.70
CA LEU A 628 18.95 -22.43 -4.68
C LEU A 628 18.66 -23.91 -4.92
N ASN A 629 17.67 -24.21 -5.77
CA ASN A 629 17.22 -25.58 -6.03
C ASN A 629 18.39 -26.52 -6.25
N ASN A 630 18.43 -27.57 -5.44
CA ASN A 630 19.37 -28.67 -5.59
C ASN A 630 20.85 -28.34 -5.33
N SER A 631 21.13 -27.29 -4.54
CA SER A 631 22.48 -26.93 -4.12
C SER A 631 22.82 -27.47 -2.73
N ILE A 632 24.12 -27.71 -2.49
CA ILE A 632 24.61 -28.08 -1.15
C ILE A 632 24.38 -26.96 -0.13
N PHE A 633 24.34 -27.32 1.15
CA PHE A 633 24.07 -26.40 2.26
C PHE A 633 24.91 -25.11 2.20
N ARG A 634 26.23 -25.21 1.95
CA ARG A 634 27.13 -24.04 1.93
C ARG A 634 26.80 -23.06 0.80
N VAL A 635 26.41 -23.54 -0.37
CA VAL A 635 26.02 -22.68 -1.50
C VAL A 635 24.73 -21.94 -1.12
N LYS A 636 23.75 -22.64 -0.53
CA LYS A 636 22.53 -22.05 -0.03
C LYS A 636 22.78 -21.01 1.06
N GLN A 637 23.67 -21.33 1.99
CA GLN A 637 24.08 -20.41 3.06
C GLN A 637 24.67 -19.11 2.49
N ASN A 638 25.61 -19.21 1.53
CA ASN A 638 26.22 -18.05 0.91
C ASN A 638 25.14 -17.16 0.24
N LYS A 639 24.20 -17.77 -0.47
CA LYS A 639 23.13 -17.06 -1.15
C LYS A 639 22.17 -16.38 -0.15
N ILE A 640 21.77 -17.08 0.91
CA ILE A 640 20.92 -16.51 1.98
C ILE A 640 21.61 -15.30 2.62
N VAL A 641 22.92 -15.40 2.91
CA VAL A 641 23.69 -14.27 3.45
C VAL A 641 23.73 -13.09 2.46
N GLU A 642 23.80 -13.37 1.16
CA GLU A 642 23.77 -12.34 0.13
C GLU A 642 22.41 -11.66 0.05
N GLU A 643 21.31 -12.41 0.05
CA GLU A 643 19.94 -11.89 0.12
C GLU A 643 19.73 -10.99 1.37
N MET A 644 20.24 -11.43 2.53
CA MET A 644 20.18 -10.64 3.77
C MET A 644 20.98 -9.33 3.63
N LYS A 645 22.16 -9.35 2.99
CA LYS A 645 22.96 -8.14 2.74
C LYS A 645 22.27 -7.16 1.80
N GLN A 646 21.43 -7.64 0.90
CA GLN A 646 20.62 -6.82 0.00
C GLN A 646 19.36 -6.26 0.69
N GLY A 647 19.10 -6.63 1.94
CA GLY A 647 17.93 -6.19 2.70
C GLY A 647 16.66 -6.98 2.39
N ASN A 648 16.77 -8.12 1.69
CA ASN A 648 15.62 -8.99 1.42
C ASN A 648 15.17 -9.69 2.69
N PHE A 649 13.85 -9.75 2.90
CA PHE A 649 13.28 -10.43 4.05
C PHE A 649 13.43 -11.95 3.91
N ILE A 650 14.14 -12.55 4.86
CA ILE A 650 14.25 -14.00 5.06
C ILE A 650 13.60 -14.32 6.42
N PRO A 651 12.75 -15.35 6.52
CA PRO A 651 12.12 -15.71 7.80
C PRO A 651 13.16 -16.00 8.88
N PRO A 652 13.01 -15.47 10.11
CA PRO A 652 14.07 -15.50 11.12
C PRO A 652 14.55 -16.90 11.53
N ALA A 653 13.65 -17.90 11.62
CA ALA A 653 14.08 -19.26 11.89
C ALA A 653 14.85 -19.86 10.69
N THR A 654 14.47 -19.51 9.47
CA THR A 654 15.23 -19.88 8.26
C THR A 654 16.64 -19.27 8.28
N GLN A 655 16.77 -17.99 8.69
CA GLN A 655 18.08 -17.37 8.91
C GLN A 655 18.90 -18.17 9.93
N ALA A 656 18.27 -18.53 11.08
CA ALA A 656 18.94 -19.28 12.13
C ALA A 656 19.45 -20.66 11.65
N VAL A 657 18.67 -21.34 10.79
CA VAL A 657 19.09 -22.60 10.15
C VAL A 657 20.35 -22.38 9.31
N PHE A 658 20.29 -21.47 8.34
CA PHE A 658 21.42 -21.28 7.41
C PHE A 658 22.63 -20.59 8.05
N LEU A 659 22.45 -19.85 9.14
CA LEU A 659 23.54 -19.34 9.97
C LEU A 659 24.03 -20.34 11.02
N ARG A 660 23.41 -21.53 11.12
CA ARG A 660 23.74 -22.61 12.09
C ARG A 660 23.68 -22.14 13.54
N LEU A 661 22.68 -21.33 13.90
CA LEU A 661 22.57 -20.80 15.27
C LEU A 661 22.08 -21.84 16.29
N PHE A 662 21.64 -23.03 15.85
CA PHE A 662 21.16 -24.11 16.72
C PHE A 662 22.28 -25.01 17.21
N SER A 663 23.39 -25.13 16.49
CA SER A 663 24.53 -25.97 16.82
C SER A 663 25.80 -25.16 17.09
N MET A 664 26.52 -25.50 18.18
CA MET A 664 27.76 -24.82 18.56
C MET A 664 29.03 -25.55 18.13
N GLU A 665 28.96 -26.46 17.14
CA GLU A 665 30.16 -27.19 16.70
C GLU A 665 31.06 -26.34 15.82
N GLU A 666 32.33 -26.22 16.20
CA GLU A 666 33.36 -25.50 15.44
C GLU A 666 33.76 -26.21 14.13
N GLN A 667 33.58 -27.53 14.04
CA GLN A 667 33.92 -28.33 12.87
C GLN A 667 32.70 -28.53 11.98
N GLY A 668 32.76 -28.06 10.74
CA GLY A 668 31.79 -28.39 9.73
C GLY A 668 30.91 -27.25 9.21
N HIS A 669 31.39 -25.99 9.22
CA HIS A 669 30.68 -24.84 8.65
C HIS A 669 30.20 -24.98 7.19
N LEU A 670 30.65 -26.05 6.51
CA LEU A 670 30.36 -26.32 5.11
C LEU A 670 29.15 -27.28 4.92
N TYR A 671 28.72 -27.98 5.97
CA TYR A 671 27.78 -29.08 5.90
C TYR A 671 26.61 -28.87 6.85
N TRP A 672 25.44 -29.40 6.49
CA TRP A 672 24.29 -29.58 7.38
C TRP A 672 24.31 -31.02 7.86
N THR A 673 24.76 -31.23 9.10
CA THR A 673 25.01 -32.56 9.64
C THR A 673 23.76 -33.11 10.36
N MET A 674 23.77 -34.43 10.64
CA MET A 674 22.71 -35.08 11.47
C MET A 674 22.58 -34.37 12.84
N LYS A 675 23.65 -33.87 13.42
CA LYS A 675 23.59 -33.11 14.68
C LYS A 675 22.89 -31.76 14.50
N ASP A 676 23.10 -31.08 13.38
CA ASP A 676 22.39 -29.86 13.05
C ASP A 676 20.90 -30.12 12.88
N ARG A 677 20.53 -31.20 12.18
CA ARG A 677 19.14 -31.67 12.03
C ARG A 677 18.50 -31.93 13.40
N GLN A 678 19.20 -32.68 14.28
CA GLN A 678 18.72 -32.96 15.60
C GLN A 678 18.53 -31.69 16.45
N ALA A 679 19.51 -30.78 16.44
CA ALA A 679 19.41 -29.51 17.16
C ALA A 679 18.27 -28.62 16.65
N TYR A 680 18.03 -28.60 15.35
CA TYR A 680 16.89 -27.91 14.75
C TYR A 680 15.56 -28.53 15.15
N GLN A 681 15.47 -29.87 15.10
CA GLN A 681 14.29 -30.61 15.55
C GLN A 681 14.00 -30.37 17.04
N ASP A 682 15.04 -30.33 17.88
CA ASP A 682 14.91 -30.07 19.32
C ASP A 682 14.40 -28.63 19.59
N ASP A 683 14.86 -27.62 18.81
CA ASP A 683 14.32 -26.28 18.94
C ASP A 683 12.84 -26.19 18.51
N ILE A 684 12.45 -26.89 17.41
CA ILE A 684 11.05 -26.99 17.01
C ILE A 684 10.20 -27.59 18.14
N LYS A 685 10.66 -28.70 18.76
CA LYS A 685 9.96 -29.33 19.90
C LYS A 685 9.91 -28.43 21.11
N ALA A 686 10.99 -27.70 21.40
CA ALA A 686 11.04 -26.73 22.52
C ALA A 686 10.06 -25.59 22.33
N LYS A 687 9.94 -25.01 21.11
CA LYS A 687 8.96 -23.96 20.81
C LYS A 687 7.52 -24.48 20.97
N ARG A 688 7.26 -25.71 20.53
CA ARG A 688 5.95 -26.37 20.72
C ARG A 688 5.62 -26.51 22.22
N LYS A 689 6.55 -27.01 23.05
CA LYS A 689 6.34 -27.14 24.50
C LYS A 689 6.05 -25.78 25.13
N GLY A 690 6.80 -24.73 24.78
CA GLY A 690 6.55 -23.38 25.23
C GLY A 690 5.17 -22.85 24.83
N LEU A 691 4.71 -23.15 23.62
CA LEU A 691 3.36 -22.83 23.17
C LEU A 691 2.29 -23.62 23.95
N LEU A 692 2.52 -24.89 24.27
CA LEU A 692 1.58 -25.72 25.04
C LEU A 692 1.48 -25.29 26.51
N GLY A 693 2.48 -24.60 27.06
CA GLY A 693 2.51 -24.21 28.48
C GLY A 693 2.86 -25.37 29.39
N GLU A 694 3.49 -26.40 28.87
CA GLU A 694 4.15 -27.42 29.65
C GLU A 694 5.41 -26.74 30.24
N ASP A 695 5.34 -26.36 31.50
CA ASP A 695 6.44 -25.74 32.21
C ASP A 695 7.70 -26.60 32.07
N TYR A 696 8.84 -25.94 31.79
CA TYR A 696 10.14 -26.53 31.99
C TYR A 696 10.24 -26.85 33.48
N GLY A 697 9.89 -28.06 33.86
CA GLY A 697 10.37 -28.60 35.12
C GLY A 697 11.88 -28.55 35.10
N GLU A 698 12.43 -27.95 36.13
CA GLU A 698 13.83 -27.63 36.41
C GLU A 698 14.84 -28.69 35.96
#